data_9ffb9ad1888a57f01699d77250183353
#
_entry.id   9ffb9ad1888a57f01699d77250183353
#
_cell.length_a   1.000
_cell.length_b   1.000
_cell.length_c   1.000
_cell.angle_alpha   90.00
_cell.angle_beta   90.00
_cell.angle_gamma   90.00
#
_symmetry.space_group_name_H-M   'P 1'
#
loop_
_entity.id
_entity.type
_entity.pdbx_description
1 polymer ?
#
loop_
_entity_poly.entity_id
_entity_poly.type
_entity_poly.pdbx_seq_one_letter_code
_entity_poly.pdbx_strand_id
1 'polypeptide(L)'
;MSIVKNVAVVGHASKGKTTLAEAMLYVAGVTERMGKIADGNTVSDSDAEEKKRKVSISSSLLQFTYKDAKINIVDTPGLFDFAVGPAEGLRAADSAIVVVSARSGLAAGAEKAFKGAGKKGMARIVVTSKMDDERADFYKAFNGLVAKFGTTMCPVVVPVICGGKVAGYYNMIDDTTYTYDGVKKTKADLTPDDEARFEAIKAVFAEAVAGTDDELMEKYFDGEELTVEDKIKGLAIGTAQGTVVPVFALSGLTGVGVDMLMDFIKDCCPAPKSEYAIDADGEPVEISVDENSPLAAVCFKTVADPFIGKLNYFKVISGKLAQGMTVTNPRTGESERVGKVVTMLGAKQTDAKEIVAGEIGAVVKLDGFKTGDTMCAPSKVVTLDGVAIPTACYSMAITSEKKGDEEKIANAVQKLVEEDPSLNYKVNNETHQAIISGLGEQQIDVCLSKLAAKYNVKANIEKPRVAYRETITRKVTAQGRHKKQSGGHGQFGDVFIEFEPYDTQELIFAERVVGGSVPKNFFPAVEKGLQESMKKGVLAGYPMVGVKATLFDGSYHPVDSSEMAFKMAASLAFKSGIADAGPILLEPILTLNAVCNDEAMGDVIGDINKRRGRVLGMTPNGDGMQEIVAEVPESEMTTFSTSMRQITQGRGSFTTEFSRYERCPEHIAQKVIAESSIED
;
A
#
# COMPACT_ATOMS: atom_id res chain seq x y z
N MET A 1 23.41 -27.05 10.52
CA MET A 1 22.23 -26.18 10.33
C MET A 1 21.40 -26.75 9.20
N SER A 2 20.06 -26.77 9.33
CA SER A 2 19.21 -27.09 8.20
C SER A 2 19.29 -26.00 7.14
N ILE A 3 19.26 -26.37 5.85
CA ILE A 3 19.23 -25.42 4.75
C ILE A 3 17.89 -24.67 4.82
N VAL A 4 17.89 -23.36 4.99
CA VAL A 4 16.67 -22.52 5.01
C VAL A 4 16.61 -21.68 3.75
N LYS A 5 15.46 -21.67 3.09
CA LYS A 5 15.18 -20.85 1.90
C LYS A 5 13.89 -20.07 2.09
N ASN A 6 13.97 -18.75 2.07
CA ASN A 6 12.84 -17.83 2.19
C ASN A 6 12.54 -17.22 0.81
N VAL A 7 11.37 -17.50 0.27
CA VAL A 7 11.02 -17.15 -1.12
C VAL A 7 9.68 -16.43 -1.17
N ALA A 8 9.64 -15.24 -1.77
CA ALA A 8 8.39 -14.54 -2.06
C ALA A 8 7.92 -14.85 -3.48
N VAL A 9 6.68 -15.25 -3.64
CA VAL A 9 6.04 -15.43 -4.95
C VAL A 9 5.27 -14.15 -5.28
N VAL A 10 5.78 -13.36 -6.23
CA VAL A 10 5.29 -12.03 -6.57
C VAL A 10 4.92 -11.93 -8.06
N GLY A 11 4.22 -10.88 -8.44
CA GLY A 11 3.82 -10.62 -9.82
C GLY A 11 2.38 -10.15 -9.96
N HIS A 12 1.93 -9.93 -11.20
CA HIS A 12 0.60 -9.37 -11.48
C HIS A 12 -0.55 -10.33 -11.13
N ALA A 13 -1.75 -9.80 -10.97
CA ALA A 13 -2.96 -10.58 -10.68
C ALA A 13 -3.23 -11.63 -11.78
N SER A 14 -3.78 -12.78 -11.38
CA SER A 14 -4.21 -13.87 -12.27
C SER A 14 -3.10 -14.47 -13.17
N LYS A 15 -1.81 -14.32 -12.79
CA LYS A 15 -0.68 -14.90 -13.53
C LYS A 15 -0.23 -16.28 -12.98
N GLY A 16 -0.90 -16.82 -11.96
CA GLY A 16 -0.68 -18.17 -11.46
C GLY A 16 0.25 -18.28 -10.26
N LYS A 17 0.41 -17.23 -9.45
CA LYS A 17 1.22 -17.23 -8.22
C LYS A 17 0.74 -18.29 -7.22
N THR A 18 -0.48 -18.16 -6.75
CA THR A 18 -1.12 -19.09 -5.81
C THR A 18 -1.20 -20.51 -6.40
N THR A 19 -1.49 -20.64 -7.71
CA THR A 19 -1.48 -21.94 -8.39
C THR A 19 -0.08 -22.58 -8.37
N LEU A 20 0.98 -21.77 -8.52
CA LEU A 20 2.36 -22.24 -8.40
C LEU A 20 2.68 -22.66 -6.96
N ALA A 21 2.29 -21.86 -5.96
CA ALA A 21 2.48 -22.20 -4.55
C ALA A 21 1.78 -23.51 -4.15
N GLU A 22 0.55 -23.72 -4.61
CA GLU A 22 -0.18 -25.00 -4.42
C GLU A 22 0.50 -26.19 -5.11
N ALA A 23 1.04 -25.98 -6.32
CA ALA A 23 1.80 -27.02 -7.02
C ALA A 23 3.10 -27.37 -6.29
N MET A 24 3.79 -26.39 -5.70
CA MET A 24 4.97 -26.63 -4.87
C MET A 24 4.64 -27.47 -3.64
N LEU A 25 3.54 -27.18 -2.94
CA LEU A 25 3.08 -27.97 -1.80
C LEU A 25 2.76 -29.43 -2.20
N TYR A 26 2.12 -29.61 -3.34
CA TYR A 26 1.79 -30.94 -3.86
C TYR A 26 3.04 -31.73 -4.28
N VAL A 27 3.97 -31.11 -5.02
CA VAL A 27 5.24 -31.72 -5.43
C VAL A 27 6.12 -32.07 -4.22
N ALA A 28 6.08 -31.24 -3.17
CA ALA A 28 6.75 -31.54 -1.90
C ALA A 28 6.06 -32.62 -1.06
N GLY A 29 4.89 -33.14 -1.48
CA GLY A 29 4.13 -34.15 -0.74
C GLY A 29 3.46 -33.63 0.53
N VAL A 30 3.31 -32.30 0.67
CA VAL A 30 2.67 -31.66 1.84
C VAL A 30 1.16 -31.76 1.75
N THR A 31 0.61 -31.75 0.54
CA THR A 31 -0.82 -31.92 0.26
C THR A 31 -1.06 -33.13 -0.62
N GLU A 32 -2.17 -33.82 -0.40
CA GLU A 32 -2.57 -35.01 -1.20
C GLU A 32 -3.12 -34.61 -2.58
N ARG A 33 -3.45 -33.34 -2.78
CA ARG A 33 -3.97 -32.77 -4.03
C ARG A 33 -3.52 -31.33 -4.19
N MET A 34 -3.37 -30.89 -5.42
CA MET A 34 -3.19 -29.45 -5.73
C MET A 34 -4.47 -28.69 -5.47
N GLY A 35 -4.42 -27.66 -4.63
CA GLY A 35 -5.51 -26.73 -4.41
C GLY A 35 -5.82 -25.93 -5.68
N LYS A 36 -7.10 -25.60 -5.88
CA LYS A 36 -7.57 -24.79 -7.01
C LYS A 36 -8.33 -23.58 -6.54
N ILE A 37 -7.96 -22.41 -7.03
CA ILE A 37 -8.63 -21.14 -6.72
C ILE A 37 -10.12 -21.20 -7.08
N ALA A 38 -10.45 -21.82 -8.23
CA ALA A 38 -11.83 -21.98 -8.68
C ALA A 38 -12.71 -22.75 -7.68
N ASP A 39 -12.13 -23.73 -6.99
CA ASP A 39 -12.81 -24.60 -6.03
C ASP A 39 -12.78 -24.00 -4.60
N GLY A 40 -12.03 -22.93 -4.36
CA GLY A 40 -11.86 -22.30 -3.05
C GLY A 40 -11.19 -23.19 -2.00
N ASN A 41 -10.34 -24.14 -2.45
CA ASN A 41 -9.72 -25.16 -1.61
C ASN A 41 -8.19 -25.08 -1.55
N THR A 42 -7.61 -23.93 -1.92
CA THR A 42 -6.18 -23.66 -1.77
C THR A 42 -5.80 -23.50 -0.30
N VAL A 43 -4.56 -23.85 0.04
CA VAL A 43 -3.98 -23.65 1.37
C VAL A 43 -3.69 -22.17 1.58
N SER A 44 -3.26 -21.48 0.52
CA SER A 44 -2.86 -20.08 0.53
C SER A 44 -4.04 -19.15 0.76
N ASP A 45 -5.07 -19.17 -0.11
CA ASP A 45 -6.25 -18.31 -0.03
C ASP A 45 -7.24 -18.86 1.00
N SER A 46 -6.98 -18.65 2.27
CA SER A 46 -7.76 -19.22 3.37
C SER A 46 -8.91 -18.33 3.86
N ASP A 47 -8.84 -17.01 3.63
CA ASP A 47 -9.86 -16.04 4.02
C ASP A 47 -11.17 -16.26 3.21
N ALA A 48 -12.31 -16.03 3.86
CA ALA A 48 -13.62 -16.18 3.23
C ALA A 48 -13.81 -15.24 2.04
N GLU A 49 -13.27 -14.00 2.11
CA GLU A 49 -13.34 -13.04 1.01
C GLU A 49 -12.43 -13.45 -0.16
N GLU A 50 -11.26 -14.05 0.08
CA GLU A 50 -10.41 -14.61 -0.96
C GLU A 50 -11.12 -15.73 -1.72
N LYS A 51 -11.72 -16.66 -1.00
CA LYS A 51 -12.51 -17.77 -1.58
C LYS A 51 -13.72 -17.29 -2.37
N LYS A 52 -14.44 -16.30 -1.86
CA LYS A 52 -15.62 -15.70 -2.51
C LYS A 52 -15.22 -14.95 -3.79
N ARG A 53 -14.17 -14.16 -3.74
CA ARG A 53 -13.69 -13.33 -4.86
C ARG A 53 -12.78 -14.08 -5.81
N LYS A 54 -12.25 -15.25 -5.40
CA LYS A 54 -11.27 -16.05 -6.13
C LYS A 54 -9.99 -15.29 -6.46
N VAL A 55 -9.56 -14.47 -5.51
CA VAL A 55 -8.40 -13.59 -5.60
C VAL A 55 -7.73 -13.51 -4.23
N SER A 56 -6.40 -13.61 -4.19
CA SER A 56 -5.61 -13.38 -2.99
C SER A 56 -5.70 -11.91 -2.56
N ILE A 57 -5.99 -11.66 -1.29
CA ILE A 57 -6.16 -10.34 -0.68
C ILE A 57 -4.98 -10.03 0.25
N SER A 58 -4.48 -11.02 0.96
CA SER A 58 -3.34 -10.89 1.86
C SER A 58 -2.22 -11.86 1.52
N SER A 59 -1.00 -11.61 2.01
CA SER A 59 0.10 -12.57 1.87
C SER A 59 -0.17 -13.83 2.70
N SER A 60 0.25 -15.00 2.22
CA SER A 60 0.12 -16.27 2.93
C SER A 60 1.48 -16.94 3.10
N LEU A 61 1.78 -17.41 4.31
CA LEU A 61 3.02 -18.11 4.62
C LEU A 61 2.81 -19.61 4.55
N LEU A 62 3.62 -20.27 3.72
CA LEU A 62 3.60 -21.72 3.49
C LEU A 62 4.96 -22.30 3.86
N GLN A 63 5.05 -22.97 5.00
CA GLN A 63 6.30 -23.53 5.53
C GLN A 63 6.30 -25.04 5.44
N PHE A 64 7.29 -25.60 4.81
CA PHE A 64 7.41 -27.05 4.61
C PHE A 64 8.86 -27.48 4.40
N THR A 65 9.09 -28.79 4.43
CA THR A 65 10.40 -29.38 4.12
C THR A 65 10.34 -30.02 2.75
N TYR A 66 11.33 -29.76 1.92
CA TYR A 66 11.54 -30.40 0.63
C TYR A 66 12.94 -30.98 0.59
N LYS A 67 13.05 -32.32 0.45
CA LYS A 67 14.31 -33.05 0.62
C LYS A 67 14.93 -32.69 1.99
N ASP A 68 16.12 -32.08 2.01
CA ASP A 68 16.87 -31.66 3.19
C ASP A 68 16.74 -30.15 3.53
N ALA A 69 15.98 -29.41 2.73
CA ALA A 69 15.79 -27.96 2.91
C ALA A 69 14.46 -27.61 3.55
N LYS A 70 14.46 -26.66 4.47
CA LYS A 70 13.25 -25.98 4.97
C LYS A 70 12.93 -24.80 4.04
N ILE A 71 11.80 -24.87 3.39
CA ILE A 71 11.36 -23.85 2.43
C ILE A 71 10.20 -23.07 3.02
N ASN A 72 10.32 -21.76 3.03
CA ASN A 72 9.28 -20.82 3.42
C ASN A 72 8.85 -20.03 2.19
N ILE A 73 7.63 -20.27 1.71
CA ILE A 73 7.03 -19.54 0.60
C ILE A 73 6.10 -18.48 1.16
N VAL A 74 6.28 -17.22 0.73
CA VAL A 74 5.32 -16.15 0.96
C VAL A 74 4.57 -15.91 -0.35
N ASP A 75 3.38 -16.48 -0.48
CA ASP A 75 2.48 -16.22 -1.61
C ASP A 75 1.82 -14.86 -1.43
N THR A 76 1.87 -14.00 -2.46
CA THR A 76 1.44 -12.60 -2.34
C THR A 76 0.29 -12.26 -3.30
N PRO A 77 -0.62 -11.37 -2.92
CA PRO A 77 -1.64 -10.85 -3.82
C PRO A 77 -1.02 -10.12 -5.01
N GLY A 78 -1.75 -10.07 -6.12
CA GLY A 78 -1.24 -9.44 -7.35
C GLY A 78 -2.02 -8.23 -7.82
N LEU A 79 -3.12 -7.88 -7.16
CA LEU A 79 -3.86 -6.64 -7.40
C LEU A 79 -3.17 -5.47 -6.69
N PHE A 80 -3.15 -4.32 -7.33
CA PHE A 80 -2.54 -3.11 -6.76
C PHE A 80 -3.23 -2.61 -5.50
N ASP A 81 -4.52 -2.93 -5.34
CA ASP A 81 -5.29 -2.63 -4.14
C ASP A 81 -4.77 -3.37 -2.88
N PHE A 82 -4.01 -4.44 -3.06
CA PHE A 82 -3.45 -5.25 -1.99
C PHE A 82 -1.91 -5.26 -2.02
N ALA A 83 -1.30 -4.14 -2.42
CA ALA A 83 0.16 -4.02 -2.59
C ALA A 83 0.96 -4.13 -1.28
N VAL A 84 0.32 -4.12 -0.12
CA VAL A 84 0.97 -4.43 1.17
C VAL A 84 1.49 -5.87 1.17
N GLY A 85 0.73 -6.84 0.67
CA GLY A 85 1.16 -8.24 0.64
C GLY A 85 2.48 -8.48 -0.11
N PRO A 86 2.69 -7.98 -1.34
CA PRO A 86 4.00 -7.99 -1.98
C PRO A 86 5.10 -7.30 -1.17
N ALA A 87 4.82 -6.19 -0.49
CA ALA A 87 5.82 -5.52 0.36
C ALA A 87 6.20 -6.36 1.59
N GLU A 88 5.23 -7.04 2.21
CA GLU A 88 5.44 -8.04 3.27
C GLU A 88 6.31 -9.19 2.78
N GLY A 89 5.95 -9.78 1.63
CA GLY A 89 6.69 -10.89 1.04
C GLY A 89 8.14 -10.53 0.72
N LEU A 90 8.39 -9.37 0.11
CA LEU A 90 9.73 -8.88 -0.20
C LEU A 90 10.52 -8.45 1.05
N ARG A 91 9.87 -8.23 2.20
CA ARG A 91 10.58 -8.00 3.47
C ARG A 91 10.96 -9.30 4.17
N ALA A 92 10.10 -10.30 4.06
CA ALA A 92 10.30 -11.59 4.72
C ALA A 92 11.28 -12.51 3.99
N ALA A 93 11.34 -12.43 2.65
CA ALA A 93 12.11 -13.36 1.83
C ALA A 93 13.54 -12.90 1.54
N ASP A 94 14.36 -13.85 1.10
CA ASP A 94 15.72 -13.62 0.61
C ASP A 94 15.80 -13.72 -0.93
N SER A 95 14.80 -14.38 -1.53
CA SER A 95 14.64 -14.54 -2.98
C SER A 95 13.22 -14.20 -3.42
N ALA A 96 13.06 -13.71 -4.65
CA ALA A 96 11.77 -13.38 -5.24
C ALA A 96 11.52 -14.18 -6.52
N ILE A 97 10.45 -14.98 -6.56
CA ILE A 97 9.94 -15.60 -7.78
C ILE A 97 8.93 -14.65 -8.41
N VAL A 98 9.29 -14.08 -9.55
CA VAL A 98 8.44 -13.17 -10.33
C VAL A 98 7.66 -13.98 -11.37
N VAL A 99 6.34 -14.12 -11.18
CA VAL A 99 5.51 -14.92 -12.07
C VAL A 99 5.00 -14.07 -13.23
N VAL A 100 5.35 -14.51 -14.44
CA VAL A 100 4.96 -13.93 -15.73
C VAL A 100 4.18 -15.00 -16.50
N SER A 101 3.15 -14.64 -17.24
CA SER A 101 2.38 -15.61 -18.04
C SER A 101 2.99 -15.77 -19.43
N ALA A 102 3.28 -17.00 -19.84
CA ALA A 102 3.73 -17.31 -21.20
C ALA A 102 2.72 -16.89 -22.28
N ARG A 103 1.43 -16.78 -21.94
CA ARG A 103 0.36 -16.36 -22.84
C ARG A 103 0.35 -14.84 -23.09
N SER A 104 0.54 -14.04 -22.05
CA SER A 104 0.33 -12.57 -22.10
C SER A 104 1.61 -11.76 -21.90
N GLY A 105 2.74 -12.40 -21.65
CA GLY A 105 4.02 -11.76 -21.40
C GLY A 105 4.07 -10.99 -20.09
N LEU A 106 5.05 -10.07 -20.01
CA LEU A 106 5.32 -9.21 -18.87
C LEU A 106 4.15 -8.24 -18.64
N ALA A 107 3.67 -8.19 -17.39
CA ALA A 107 2.63 -7.25 -16.96
C ALA A 107 3.18 -6.28 -15.91
N ALA A 108 2.55 -5.11 -15.74
CA ALA A 108 3.01 -4.03 -14.85
C ALA A 108 3.30 -4.47 -13.42
N GLY A 109 2.46 -5.36 -12.83
CA GLY A 109 2.70 -5.86 -11.48
C GLY A 109 3.95 -6.75 -11.37
N ALA A 110 4.27 -7.51 -12.43
CA ALA A 110 5.50 -8.30 -12.47
C ALA A 110 6.74 -7.40 -12.66
N GLU A 111 6.64 -6.37 -13.53
CA GLU A 111 7.69 -5.37 -13.70
C GLU A 111 8.00 -4.63 -12.39
N LYS A 112 6.95 -4.19 -11.68
CA LYS A 112 7.08 -3.50 -10.39
C LYS A 112 7.71 -4.41 -9.33
N ALA A 113 7.29 -5.68 -9.25
CA ALA A 113 7.83 -6.65 -8.33
C ALA A 113 9.31 -6.97 -8.62
N PHE A 114 9.67 -7.13 -9.89
CA PHE A 114 11.05 -7.37 -10.34
C PHE A 114 11.98 -6.21 -9.96
N LYS A 115 11.56 -4.97 -10.25
CA LYS A 115 12.32 -3.76 -9.89
C LYS A 115 12.40 -3.59 -8.36
N GLY A 116 11.30 -3.86 -7.65
CA GLY A 116 11.25 -3.78 -6.19
C GLY A 116 12.20 -4.76 -5.50
N ALA A 117 12.25 -6.01 -5.96
CA ALA A 117 13.21 -7.01 -5.49
C ALA A 117 14.66 -6.61 -5.81
N GLY A 118 14.91 -6.08 -7.04
CA GLY A 118 16.23 -5.61 -7.44
C GLY A 118 16.76 -4.45 -6.60
N LYS A 119 15.90 -3.46 -6.27
CA LYS A 119 16.28 -2.34 -5.38
C LYS A 119 16.70 -2.78 -3.98
N LYS A 120 16.19 -3.94 -3.53
CA LYS A 120 16.56 -4.54 -2.23
C LYS A 120 17.76 -5.49 -2.34
N GLY A 121 18.40 -5.64 -3.51
CA GLY A 121 19.48 -6.58 -3.73
C GLY A 121 19.09 -8.04 -3.50
N MET A 122 17.80 -8.39 -3.73
CA MET A 122 17.30 -9.75 -3.60
C MET A 122 17.63 -10.58 -4.84
N ALA A 123 17.87 -11.87 -4.64
CA ALA A 123 17.89 -12.84 -5.73
C ALA A 123 16.54 -12.88 -6.44
N ARG A 124 16.55 -12.84 -7.78
CA ARG A 124 15.34 -12.80 -8.62
C ARG A 124 15.30 -14.02 -9.52
N ILE A 125 14.16 -14.68 -9.55
CA ILE A 125 13.87 -15.82 -10.43
C ILE A 125 12.62 -15.46 -11.21
N VAL A 126 12.57 -15.72 -12.50
CA VAL A 126 11.37 -15.52 -13.32
C VAL A 126 10.76 -16.86 -13.66
N VAL A 127 9.46 -16.99 -13.43
CA VAL A 127 8.67 -18.14 -13.86
C VAL A 127 7.71 -17.71 -14.96
N THR A 128 7.89 -18.28 -16.16
CA THR A 128 6.91 -18.19 -17.25
C THR A 128 5.88 -19.29 -17.05
N SER A 129 4.76 -18.90 -16.42
CA SER A 129 3.67 -19.79 -16.04
C SER A 129 2.66 -20.01 -17.17
N LYS A 130 1.71 -20.93 -16.97
CA LYS A 130 0.63 -21.28 -17.91
C LYS A 130 1.14 -21.85 -19.22
N MET A 131 2.17 -22.67 -19.15
CA MET A 131 2.67 -23.39 -20.33
C MET A 131 1.68 -24.45 -20.84
N ASP A 132 0.64 -24.74 -20.08
CA ASP A 132 -0.51 -25.59 -20.44
C ASP A 132 -1.56 -24.89 -21.33
N ASP A 133 -1.51 -23.56 -21.47
CA ASP A 133 -2.42 -22.80 -22.38
C ASP A 133 -1.95 -22.98 -23.83
N GLU A 134 -2.87 -23.29 -24.76
CA GLU A 134 -2.57 -23.46 -26.20
C GLU A 134 -1.94 -22.23 -26.84
N ARG A 135 -2.13 -21.05 -26.24
CA ARG A 135 -1.55 -19.77 -26.70
C ARG A 135 -0.29 -19.39 -25.95
N ALA A 136 0.30 -20.30 -25.16
CA ALA A 136 1.55 -20.05 -24.47
C ALA A 136 2.71 -20.00 -25.49
N ASP A 137 3.52 -18.96 -25.37
CA ASP A 137 4.76 -18.80 -26.17
C ASP A 137 5.89 -18.35 -25.23
N PHE A 138 6.68 -19.34 -24.80
CA PHE A 138 7.81 -19.09 -23.92
C PHE A 138 8.84 -18.15 -24.57
N TYR A 139 9.18 -18.39 -25.83
CA TYR A 139 10.24 -17.64 -26.50
C TYR A 139 9.88 -16.18 -26.70
N LYS A 140 8.62 -15.91 -27.03
CA LYS A 140 8.10 -14.54 -27.09
C LYS A 140 8.15 -13.85 -25.73
N ALA A 141 7.73 -14.56 -24.67
CA ALA A 141 7.77 -14.04 -23.31
C ALA A 141 9.21 -13.79 -22.84
N PHE A 142 10.12 -14.72 -23.12
CA PHE A 142 11.54 -14.60 -22.79
C PHE A 142 12.21 -13.42 -23.51
N ASN A 143 11.99 -13.28 -24.82
CA ASN A 143 12.51 -12.13 -25.58
C ASN A 143 11.97 -10.79 -25.05
N GLY A 144 10.69 -10.77 -24.62
CA GLY A 144 10.11 -9.59 -23.97
C GLY A 144 10.78 -9.26 -22.62
N LEU A 145 11.19 -10.27 -21.85
CA LEU A 145 11.95 -10.08 -20.61
C LEU A 145 13.36 -9.54 -20.90
N VAL A 146 14.07 -10.12 -21.88
CA VAL A 146 15.40 -9.66 -22.31
C VAL A 146 15.32 -8.22 -22.81
N ALA A 147 14.34 -7.87 -23.65
CA ALA A 147 14.16 -6.51 -24.16
C ALA A 147 13.93 -5.49 -23.04
N LYS A 148 13.27 -5.90 -21.94
CA LYS A 148 12.95 -5.00 -20.81
C LYS A 148 14.03 -4.93 -19.73
N PHE A 149 14.66 -6.06 -19.43
CA PHE A 149 15.57 -6.19 -18.27
C PHE A 149 17.03 -6.51 -18.66
N GLY A 150 17.30 -6.66 -19.93
CA GLY A 150 18.64 -6.89 -20.44
C GLY A 150 19.09 -8.36 -20.46
N THR A 151 20.38 -8.56 -20.67
CA THR A 151 21.02 -9.86 -20.87
C THR A 151 21.22 -10.68 -19.61
N THR A 152 20.82 -10.18 -18.45
CA THR A 152 20.86 -10.94 -17.19
C THR A 152 19.86 -12.11 -17.16
N MET A 153 18.89 -12.15 -18.10
CA MET A 153 17.90 -13.22 -18.20
C MET A 153 18.55 -14.53 -18.69
N CYS A 154 18.60 -15.53 -17.81
CA CYS A 154 19.24 -16.83 -18.07
C CYS A 154 18.17 -17.95 -18.16
N PRO A 155 17.96 -18.58 -19.32
CA PRO A 155 16.98 -19.65 -19.48
C PRO A 155 17.49 -20.95 -18.83
N VAL A 156 16.78 -21.43 -17.79
CA VAL A 156 17.17 -22.66 -17.06
C VAL A 156 16.33 -23.86 -17.45
N VAL A 157 15.00 -23.67 -17.56
CA VAL A 157 14.08 -24.70 -18.05
C VAL A 157 13.31 -24.13 -19.22
N VAL A 158 13.42 -24.77 -20.37
CA VAL A 158 12.80 -24.31 -21.63
C VAL A 158 11.91 -25.39 -22.24
N PRO A 159 10.81 -25.03 -22.93
CA PRO A 159 9.98 -26.01 -23.59
C PRO A 159 10.65 -26.55 -24.86
N VAL A 160 10.54 -27.85 -25.10
CA VAL A 160 10.89 -28.51 -26.36
C VAL A 160 9.62 -28.58 -27.21
N ILE A 161 9.65 -27.94 -28.36
CA ILE A 161 8.52 -27.86 -29.30
C ILE A 161 8.70 -28.92 -30.36
N CYS A 162 7.74 -29.83 -30.49
CA CYS A 162 7.67 -30.84 -31.54
C CYS A 162 6.28 -30.87 -32.16
N GLY A 163 6.19 -30.79 -33.48
CA GLY A 163 4.90 -30.70 -34.19
C GLY A 163 4.07 -29.46 -33.80
N GLY A 164 4.76 -28.34 -33.51
CA GLY A 164 4.14 -27.07 -33.09
C GLY A 164 3.54 -27.06 -31.67
N LYS A 165 3.81 -28.08 -30.85
CA LYS A 165 3.32 -28.20 -29.47
C LYS A 165 4.46 -28.43 -28.49
N VAL A 166 4.22 -28.08 -27.24
CA VAL A 166 5.16 -28.42 -26.14
C VAL A 166 5.10 -29.92 -25.92
N ALA A 167 6.18 -30.63 -26.30
CA ALA A 167 6.31 -32.09 -26.15
C ALA A 167 7.06 -32.47 -24.87
N GLY A 168 7.94 -31.59 -24.37
CA GLY A 168 8.74 -31.80 -23.18
C GLY A 168 9.39 -30.52 -22.69
N TYR A 169 10.22 -30.63 -21.67
CA TYR A 169 10.98 -29.52 -21.08
C TYR A 169 12.45 -29.92 -20.96
N TYR A 170 13.32 -29.08 -21.47
CA TYR A 170 14.77 -29.26 -21.34
C TYR A 170 15.29 -28.50 -20.14
N ASN A 171 16.04 -29.19 -19.29
CA ASN A 171 16.73 -28.60 -18.16
C ASN A 171 18.19 -28.38 -18.52
N MET A 172 18.59 -27.12 -18.55
CA MET A 172 19.97 -26.69 -18.91
C MET A 172 21.02 -27.13 -17.89
N ILE A 173 20.62 -27.44 -16.65
CA ILE A 173 21.54 -27.85 -15.60
C ILE A 173 22.07 -29.24 -15.85
N ASP A 174 21.20 -30.21 -16.13
CA ASP A 174 21.58 -31.62 -16.35
C ASP A 174 21.50 -32.06 -17.81
N ASP A 175 21.37 -31.13 -18.73
CA ASP A 175 21.31 -31.33 -20.18
C ASP A 175 20.33 -32.44 -20.60
N THR A 176 19.17 -32.50 -19.94
CA THR A 176 18.20 -33.56 -20.14
C THR A 176 16.82 -33.02 -20.48
N THR A 177 16.19 -33.58 -21.50
CA THR A 177 14.77 -33.38 -21.78
C THR A 177 13.92 -34.29 -20.92
N TYR A 178 12.85 -33.74 -20.37
CA TYR A 178 11.86 -34.48 -19.60
C TYR A 178 10.46 -34.33 -20.18
N THR A 179 9.74 -35.45 -20.20
CA THR A 179 8.28 -35.50 -20.38
C THR A 179 7.61 -35.80 -19.05
N TYR A 180 6.33 -35.48 -18.94
CA TYR A 180 5.60 -35.58 -17.69
C TYR A 180 4.30 -36.42 -17.87
N ASP A 181 4.06 -37.27 -16.88
CA ASP A 181 2.75 -37.85 -16.62
C ASP A 181 2.29 -37.36 -15.23
N GLY A 182 1.33 -36.41 -15.24
CA GLY A 182 1.03 -35.61 -14.08
C GLY A 182 2.26 -34.78 -13.61
N VAL A 183 2.72 -35.03 -12.39
CA VAL A 183 3.96 -34.38 -11.84
C VAL A 183 5.18 -35.28 -11.94
N LYS A 184 5.04 -36.52 -12.45
CA LYS A 184 6.13 -37.47 -12.56
C LYS A 184 6.91 -37.26 -13.85
N LYS A 185 8.18 -36.83 -13.73
CA LYS A 185 9.08 -36.64 -14.88
C LYS A 185 9.73 -37.95 -15.34
N THR A 186 9.92 -38.08 -16.64
CA THR A 186 10.63 -39.16 -17.29
C THR A 186 11.57 -38.60 -18.35
N LYS A 187 12.80 -39.09 -18.41
CA LYS A 187 13.77 -38.68 -19.47
C LYS A 187 13.22 -39.08 -20.84
N ALA A 188 13.39 -38.18 -21.79
CA ALA A 188 12.97 -38.39 -23.17
C ALA A 188 14.04 -37.85 -24.11
N ASP A 189 14.14 -38.46 -25.28
CA ASP A 189 15.00 -37.96 -26.38
C ASP A 189 14.07 -37.35 -27.42
N LEU A 190 14.03 -36.00 -27.47
CA LEU A 190 13.15 -35.22 -28.33
C LEU A 190 13.96 -34.25 -29.16
N THR A 191 13.73 -34.23 -30.47
CA THR A 191 14.32 -33.28 -31.38
C THR A 191 13.35 -32.08 -31.52
N PRO A 192 13.79 -30.84 -31.20
CA PRO A 192 12.96 -29.66 -31.37
C PRO A 192 12.73 -29.30 -32.85
N ASP A 193 11.55 -28.72 -33.16
CA ASP A 193 11.23 -28.28 -34.54
C ASP A 193 12.22 -27.21 -35.07
N ASP A 194 12.79 -26.37 -34.20
CA ASP A 194 13.75 -25.32 -34.52
C ASP A 194 15.02 -25.55 -33.71
N GLU A 195 15.91 -26.42 -34.22
CA GLU A 195 17.18 -26.76 -33.59
C GLU A 195 18.11 -25.55 -33.47
N ALA A 196 18.15 -24.67 -34.48
CA ALA A 196 19.04 -23.49 -34.45
C ALA A 196 18.67 -22.53 -33.31
N ARG A 197 17.36 -22.32 -33.10
CA ARG A 197 16.85 -21.50 -32.00
C ARG A 197 17.11 -22.17 -30.65
N PHE A 198 17.00 -23.49 -30.60
CA PHE A 198 17.26 -24.25 -29.39
C PHE A 198 18.73 -24.20 -28.98
N GLU A 199 19.66 -24.36 -29.93
CA GLU A 199 21.09 -24.22 -29.68
C GLU A 199 21.48 -22.77 -29.31
N ALA A 200 20.86 -21.77 -29.95
CA ALA A 200 21.08 -20.37 -29.56
C ALA A 200 20.69 -20.08 -28.10
N ILE A 201 19.60 -20.67 -27.60
CA ILE A 201 19.18 -20.45 -26.20
C ILE A 201 20.06 -21.23 -25.21
N LYS A 202 20.62 -22.37 -25.59
CA LYS A 202 21.65 -23.08 -24.81
C LYS A 202 22.93 -22.26 -24.69
N ALA A 203 23.36 -21.62 -25.76
CA ALA A 203 24.51 -20.73 -25.73
C ALA A 203 24.32 -19.55 -24.76
N VAL A 204 23.11 -18.93 -24.73
CA VAL A 204 22.79 -17.87 -23.75
C VAL A 204 22.93 -18.38 -22.31
N PHE A 205 22.50 -19.60 -22.02
CA PHE A 205 22.65 -20.19 -20.70
C PHE A 205 24.14 -20.40 -20.35
N ALA A 206 24.93 -21.02 -21.25
CA ALA A 206 26.32 -21.31 -21.02
C ALA A 206 27.15 -20.04 -20.77
N GLU A 207 26.94 -19.01 -21.59
CA GLU A 207 27.60 -17.70 -21.44
C GLU A 207 27.23 -17.03 -20.11
N ALA A 208 25.96 -17.04 -19.75
CA ALA A 208 25.47 -16.45 -18.48
C ALA A 208 26.06 -17.14 -17.25
N VAL A 209 26.20 -18.47 -17.28
CA VAL A 209 26.80 -19.26 -16.18
C VAL A 209 28.30 -19.04 -16.12
N ALA A 210 29.01 -19.12 -17.25
CA ALA A 210 30.45 -18.93 -17.33
C ALA A 210 30.85 -17.53 -16.83
N GLY A 211 30.07 -16.51 -17.14
CA GLY A 211 30.36 -15.12 -16.76
C GLY A 211 30.24 -14.81 -15.24
N THR A 212 29.94 -15.79 -14.39
CA THR A 212 29.76 -15.57 -12.95
C THR A 212 30.99 -15.78 -12.10
N ASP A 213 32.01 -16.51 -12.64
CA ASP A 213 33.20 -16.93 -11.90
C ASP A 213 34.35 -17.06 -12.89
N ASP A 214 35.56 -16.61 -12.52
CA ASP A 214 36.73 -16.61 -13.41
C ASP A 214 37.15 -18.03 -13.85
N GLU A 215 37.05 -19.02 -12.97
CA GLU A 215 37.37 -20.44 -13.28
C GLU A 215 36.38 -21.02 -14.30
N LEU A 216 35.09 -20.68 -14.17
CA LEU A 216 34.06 -21.12 -15.12
C LEU A 216 34.21 -20.45 -16.48
N MET A 217 34.64 -19.19 -16.47
CA MET A 217 34.94 -18.44 -17.70
C MET A 217 36.15 -19.02 -18.46
N GLU A 218 37.21 -19.40 -17.75
CA GLU A 218 38.39 -20.04 -18.34
C GLU A 218 38.00 -21.38 -19.01
N LYS A 219 37.30 -22.26 -18.30
CA LYS A 219 36.76 -23.51 -18.85
C LYS A 219 35.93 -23.30 -20.13
N TYR A 220 35.04 -22.32 -20.11
CA TYR A 220 34.20 -22.01 -21.26
C TYR A 220 35.00 -21.55 -22.48
N PHE A 221 36.02 -20.69 -22.30
CA PHE A 221 36.88 -20.23 -23.40
C PHE A 221 37.82 -21.32 -23.92
N ASP A 222 38.23 -22.25 -23.08
CA ASP A 222 39.04 -23.42 -23.48
C ASP A 222 38.17 -24.48 -24.23
N GLY A 223 36.84 -24.27 -24.31
CA GLY A 223 35.93 -25.18 -24.98
C GLY A 223 35.59 -26.44 -24.16
N GLU A 224 35.80 -26.42 -22.85
CA GLU A 224 35.42 -27.48 -21.95
C GLU A 224 33.92 -27.43 -21.66
N GLU A 225 33.28 -28.58 -21.60
CA GLU A 225 31.85 -28.67 -21.15
C GLU A 225 31.77 -28.43 -19.65
N LEU A 226 30.90 -27.46 -19.25
CA LEU A 226 30.61 -27.22 -17.83
C LEU A 226 29.82 -28.40 -17.24
N THR A 227 30.37 -28.95 -16.14
CA THR A 227 29.71 -30.02 -15.38
C THR A 227 28.40 -29.52 -14.72
N VAL A 228 27.58 -30.46 -14.23
CA VAL A 228 26.37 -30.12 -13.45
C VAL A 228 26.73 -29.29 -12.22
N GLU A 229 27.80 -29.65 -11.53
CA GLU A 229 28.32 -28.94 -10.36
C GLU A 229 28.78 -27.52 -10.72
N ASP A 230 29.50 -27.35 -11.84
CA ASP A 230 29.92 -26.03 -12.37
C ASP A 230 28.70 -25.16 -12.65
N LYS A 231 27.68 -25.69 -13.30
CA LYS A 231 26.41 -24.98 -13.61
C LYS A 231 25.66 -24.57 -12.34
N ILE A 232 25.56 -25.43 -11.35
CA ILE A 232 24.93 -25.12 -10.05
C ILE A 232 25.74 -24.02 -9.33
N LYS A 233 27.09 -24.14 -9.30
CA LYS A 233 27.99 -23.13 -8.71
C LYS A 233 27.77 -21.76 -9.36
N GLY A 234 27.85 -21.69 -10.68
CA GLY A 234 27.68 -20.43 -11.42
C GLY A 234 26.30 -19.84 -11.24
N LEU A 235 25.24 -20.65 -11.34
CA LEU A 235 23.87 -20.18 -11.09
C LEU A 235 23.66 -19.67 -9.67
N ALA A 236 24.21 -20.34 -8.65
CA ALA A 236 24.12 -19.90 -7.25
C ALA A 236 24.81 -18.55 -7.04
N ILE A 237 26.03 -18.38 -7.57
CA ILE A 237 26.79 -17.13 -7.49
C ILE A 237 26.04 -15.99 -8.22
N GLY A 238 25.70 -16.20 -9.49
CA GLY A 238 25.07 -15.18 -10.31
C GLY A 238 23.68 -14.78 -9.81
N THR A 239 22.89 -15.75 -9.32
CA THR A 239 21.57 -15.49 -8.74
C THR A 239 21.66 -14.68 -7.45
N ALA A 240 22.62 -15.01 -6.57
CA ALA A 240 22.83 -14.30 -5.31
C ALA A 240 23.31 -12.85 -5.53
N GLN A 241 24.16 -12.64 -6.53
CA GLN A 241 24.66 -11.31 -6.92
C GLN A 241 23.66 -10.51 -7.77
N GLY A 242 22.64 -11.19 -8.35
CA GLY A 242 21.68 -10.59 -9.26
C GLY A 242 22.21 -10.32 -10.68
N THR A 243 23.40 -10.83 -11.01
CA THR A 243 24.00 -10.80 -12.35
C THR A 243 23.36 -11.80 -13.29
N VAL A 244 22.84 -12.91 -12.75
CA VAL A 244 22.03 -13.91 -13.45
C VAL A 244 20.62 -13.95 -12.87
N VAL A 245 19.62 -13.89 -13.75
CA VAL A 245 18.20 -14.04 -13.40
C VAL A 245 17.65 -15.31 -14.09
N PRO A 246 17.54 -16.42 -13.37
CA PRO A 246 17.05 -17.68 -13.91
C PRO A 246 15.61 -17.59 -14.39
N VAL A 247 15.32 -18.16 -15.57
CA VAL A 247 13.99 -18.18 -16.19
C VAL A 247 13.51 -19.62 -16.38
N PHE A 248 12.33 -19.95 -15.86
CA PHE A 248 11.74 -21.28 -15.90
C PHE A 248 10.46 -21.27 -16.72
N ALA A 249 10.32 -22.19 -17.66
CA ALA A 249 9.05 -22.54 -18.28
C ALA A 249 8.35 -23.64 -17.46
N LEU A 250 7.14 -23.41 -16.98
CA LEU A 250 6.40 -24.40 -16.20
C LEU A 250 4.87 -24.18 -16.23
N SER A 251 4.14 -25.17 -15.76
CA SER A 251 2.70 -25.05 -15.48
C SER A 251 2.40 -25.36 -14.01
N GLY A 252 1.99 -24.35 -13.27
CA GLY A 252 1.49 -24.55 -11.91
C GLY A 252 0.15 -25.32 -11.88
N LEU A 253 -0.65 -25.25 -12.96
CA LEU A 253 -1.94 -25.96 -13.02
C LEU A 253 -1.78 -27.48 -13.13
N THR A 254 -0.79 -27.94 -13.90
CA THR A 254 -0.50 -29.37 -14.09
C THR A 254 0.65 -29.87 -13.23
N GLY A 255 1.41 -28.95 -12.58
CA GLY A 255 2.59 -29.27 -11.79
C GLY A 255 3.86 -29.55 -12.61
N VAL A 256 3.77 -29.46 -13.93
CA VAL A 256 4.89 -29.74 -14.86
C VAL A 256 5.99 -28.72 -14.70
N GLY A 257 7.24 -29.16 -14.48
CA GLY A 257 8.43 -28.34 -14.31
C GLY A 257 8.59 -27.74 -12.89
N VAL A 258 7.63 -27.93 -12.00
CA VAL A 258 7.69 -27.37 -10.63
C VAL A 258 8.75 -28.07 -9.79
N ASP A 259 8.98 -29.36 -9.98
CA ASP A 259 10.04 -30.11 -9.32
C ASP A 259 11.43 -29.57 -9.65
N MET A 260 11.70 -29.19 -10.92
CA MET A 260 12.96 -28.56 -11.33
C MET A 260 13.15 -27.17 -10.70
N LEU A 261 12.08 -26.39 -10.57
CA LEU A 261 12.13 -25.12 -9.84
C LEU A 261 12.41 -25.35 -8.35
N MET A 262 11.79 -26.36 -7.73
CA MET A 262 12.03 -26.71 -6.33
C MET A 262 13.48 -27.14 -6.06
N ASP A 263 14.04 -27.94 -6.96
CA ASP A 263 15.47 -28.33 -6.91
C ASP A 263 16.37 -27.09 -7.03
N PHE A 264 16.07 -26.18 -7.97
CA PHE A 264 16.79 -24.92 -8.10
C PHE A 264 16.71 -24.04 -6.84
N ILE A 265 15.53 -23.90 -6.23
CA ILE A 265 15.36 -23.15 -4.98
C ILE A 265 16.28 -23.72 -3.90
N LYS A 266 16.30 -25.04 -3.77
CA LYS A 266 17.15 -25.73 -2.78
C LYS A 266 18.63 -25.48 -3.02
N ASP A 267 19.09 -25.66 -4.28
CA ASP A 267 20.52 -25.72 -4.60
C ASP A 267 21.13 -24.36 -4.95
N CYS A 268 20.39 -23.47 -5.62
CA CYS A 268 20.92 -22.24 -6.17
C CYS A 268 20.43 -20.94 -5.48
N CYS A 269 19.27 -20.94 -4.79
CA CYS A 269 18.85 -19.74 -4.08
C CYS A 269 19.78 -19.45 -2.89
N PRO A 270 20.08 -18.17 -2.60
CA PRO A 270 20.90 -17.81 -1.46
C PRO A 270 20.27 -18.24 -0.13
N ALA A 271 21.12 -18.51 0.84
CA ALA A 271 20.74 -18.61 2.25
C ALA A 271 20.41 -17.21 2.81
N PRO A 272 19.71 -17.13 3.94
CA PRO A 272 19.53 -15.87 4.67
C PRO A 272 20.89 -15.20 4.92
N LYS A 273 20.93 -13.87 4.72
CA LYS A 273 22.16 -13.06 4.85
C LYS A 273 22.05 -12.04 5.97
N SER A 274 23.19 -11.50 6.43
CA SER A 274 23.23 -10.39 7.39
C SER A 274 22.48 -9.18 6.85
N GLU A 275 21.92 -8.39 7.78
CA GLU A 275 21.23 -7.14 7.50
C GLU A 275 21.84 -6.01 8.33
N TYR A 276 21.69 -4.76 7.87
CA TYR A 276 22.04 -3.60 8.67
C TYR A 276 20.86 -3.16 9.51
N ALA A 277 21.14 -2.72 10.73
CA ALA A 277 20.19 -2.11 11.64
C ALA A 277 20.76 -0.80 12.19
N ILE A 278 19.92 0.02 12.77
CA ILE A 278 20.33 1.21 13.51
C ILE A 278 20.31 0.87 15.00
N ASP A 279 21.39 1.14 15.71
CA ASP A 279 21.48 0.90 17.15
C ASP A 279 20.83 2.04 17.97
N ALA A 280 20.93 1.96 19.30
CA ALA A 280 20.35 2.94 20.21
C ALA A 280 21.00 4.33 20.13
N ASP A 281 22.23 4.41 19.62
CA ASP A 281 22.98 5.66 19.44
C ASP A 281 22.73 6.29 18.04
N GLY A 282 21.99 5.60 17.17
CA GLY A 282 21.68 6.04 15.80
C GLY A 282 22.70 5.60 14.76
N GLU A 283 23.65 4.73 15.11
CA GLU A 283 24.71 4.27 14.23
C GLU A 283 24.33 2.95 13.52
N PRO A 284 24.77 2.77 12.26
CA PRO A 284 24.52 1.53 11.53
C PRO A 284 25.35 0.37 12.09
N VAL A 285 24.69 -0.74 12.40
CA VAL A 285 25.32 -1.96 12.90
C VAL A 285 24.91 -3.15 12.04
N GLU A 286 25.88 -4.00 11.69
CA GLU A 286 25.60 -5.25 10.99
C GLU A 286 25.07 -6.31 11.97
N ILE A 287 23.95 -6.92 11.59
CA ILE A 287 23.30 -8.03 12.31
C ILE A 287 23.55 -9.30 11.51
N SER A 288 24.44 -10.15 12.00
CA SER A 288 24.78 -11.42 11.37
C SER A 288 23.73 -12.49 11.61
N VAL A 289 23.60 -13.43 10.67
CA VAL A 289 22.73 -14.62 10.82
C VAL A 289 23.43 -15.64 11.72
N ASP A 290 23.29 -15.47 13.02
CA ASP A 290 23.88 -16.35 14.03
C ASP A 290 22.87 -16.60 15.18
N GLU A 291 22.57 -17.87 15.42
CA GLU A 291 21.60 -18.29 16.45
C GLU A 291 22.08 -18.04 17.90
N ASN A 292 23.37 -17.80 18.11
CA ASN A 292 23.95 -17.52 19.43
C ASN A 292 24.06 -16.03 19.74
N SER A 293 23.81 -15.17 18.78
CA SER A 293 23.78 -13.72 18.93
C SER A 293 22.48 -13.24 19.60
N PRO A 294 22.43 -12.02 20.14
CA PRO A 294 21.19 -11.44 20.64
C PRO A 294 20.07 -11.43 19.58
N LEU A 295 18.83 -11.67 20.02
CA LEU A 295 17.67 -11.67 19.12
C LEU A 295 17.51 -10.32 18.43
N ALA A 296 17.36 -10.37 17.11
CA ALA A 296 16.83 -9.30 16.28
C ALA A 296 15.91 -9.91 15.21
N ALA A 297 14.67 -9.46 15.17
CA ALA A 297 13.66 -9.95 14.23
C ALA A 297 12.76 -8.80 13.75
N VAL A 298 12.22 -8.90 12.54
CA VAL A 298 11.29 -7.91 11.99
C VAL A 298 9.89 -8.51 11.88
N CYS A 299 8.90 -7.77 12.36
CA CYS A 299 7.48 -8.08 12.16
C CYS A 299 7.08 -7.67 10.73
N PHE A 300 6.93 -8.63 9.83
CA PHE A 300 6.59 -8.31 8.45
C PHE A 300 5.09 -8.36 8.16
N LYS A 301 4.30 -9.00 9.04
CA LYS A 301 2.84 -9.12 8.90
C LYS A 301 2.15 -9.24 10.24
N THR A 302 0.96 -8.64 10.34
CA THR A 302 0.07 -8.77 11.51
C THR A 302 -1.31 -9.22 11.03
N VAL A 303 -1.93 -10.16 11.76
CA VAL A 303 -3.31 -10.60 11.56
C VAL A 303 -4.07 -10.45 12.87
N ALA A 304 -5.22 -9.77 12.85
CA ALA A 304 -6.12 -9.64 13.99
C ALA A 304 -7.28 -10.64 13.86
N ASP A 305 -7.20 -11.74 14.62
CA ASP A 305 -8.25 -12.76 14.64
C ASP A 305 -9.17 -12.51 15.85
N PRO A 306 -10.51 -12.44 15.66
CA PRO A 306 -11.44 -12.18 16.75
C PRO A 306 -11.42 -13.22 17.88
N PHE A 307 -10.97 -14.46 17.59
CA PHE A 307 -10.97 -15.59 18.52
C PHE A 307 -9.60 -15.90 19.10
N ILE A 308 -8.56 -15.85 18.26
CA ILE A 308 -7.18 -16.19 18.62
C ILE A 308 -6.46 -14.95 19.19
N GLY A 309 -6.90 -13.75 18.80
CA GLY A 309 -6.24 -12.49 19.10
C GLY A 309 -5.24 -12.12 18.01
N LYS A 310 -4.24 -11.33 18.36
CA LYS A 310 -3.22 -10.84 17.43
C LYS A 310 -2.19 -11.92 17.13
N LEU A 311 -1.88 -12.10 15.86
CA LEU A 311 -0.85 -13.00 15.35
C LEU A 311 0.16 -12.16 14.55
N ASN A 312 1.40 -12.09 15.03
CA ASN A 312 2.47 -11.34 14.40
C ASN A 312 3.50 -12.30 13.79
N TYR A 313 3.81 -12.08 12.52
CA TYR A 313 4.76 -12.89 11.75
C TYR A 313 6.13 -12.21 11.75
N PHE A 314 7.15 -12.95 12.11
CA PHE A 314 8.52 -12.45 12.22
C PHE A 314 9.50 -13.20 11.33
N LYS A 315 10.40 -12.46 10.67
CA LYS A 315 11.66 -12.98 10.16
C LYS A 315 12.72 -12.74 11.23
N VAL A 316 13.30 -13.81 11.74
CA VAL A 316 14.39 -13.75 12.70
C VAL A 316 15.70 -13.55 11.94
N ILE A 317 16.40 -12.44 12.17
CA ILE A 317 17.69 -12.16 11.53
C ILE A 317 18.82 -12.75 12.36
N SER A 318 18.80 -12.54 13.67
CA SER A 318 19.81 -13.11 14.59
C SER A 318 19.17 -13.64 15.86
N GLY A 319 19.86 -14.54 16.53
CA GLY A 319 19.41 -15.12 17.80
C GLY A 319 18.32 -16.17 17.61
N LYS A 320 17.53 -16.32 18.66
CA LYS A 320 16.40 -17.28 18.75
C LYS A 320 15.19 -16.59 19.31
N LEU A 321 14.04 -16.86 18.73
CA LEU A 321 12.73 -16.43 19.21
C LEU A 321 12.03 -17.63 19.83
N ALA A 322 11.86 -17.63 21.14
CA ALA A 322 11.26 -18.73 21.89
C ALA A 322 10.18 -18.24 22.85
N GLN A 323 9.24 -19.12 23.18
CA GLN A 323 8.18 -18.85 24.14
C GLN A 323 8.75 -18.46 25.53
N GLY A 324 8.18 -17.44 26.14
CA GLY A 324 8.53 -16.98 27.49
C GLY A 324 9.70 -16.02 27.57
N MET A 325 10.39 -15.73 26.46
CA MET A 325 11.43 -14.70 26.42
C MET A 325 10.83 -13.31 26.63
N THR A 326 11.64 -12.41 27.20
CA THR A 326 11.33 -10.98 27.22
C THR A 326 11.98 -10.33 26.02
N VAL A 327 11.21 -9.56 25.25
CA VAL A 327 11.65 -8.86 24.05
C VAL A 327 11.26 -7.39 24.15
N THR A 328 12.01 -6.53 23.47
CA THR A 328 11.78 -5.08 23.46
C THR A 328 11.38 -4.63 22.06
N ASN A 329 10.42 -3.72 21.98
CA ASN A 329 10.07 -2.99 20.75
C ASN A 329 10.78 -1.63 20.77
N PRO A 330 11.78 -1.37 19.92
CA PRO A 330 12.52 -0.11 19.88
C PRO A 330 11.65 1.12 19.64
N ARG A 331 10.56 0.96 18.85
CA ARG A 331 9.64 2.06 18.51
C ARG A 331 8.89 2.58 19.74
N THR A 332 8.47 1.71 20.65
CA THR A 332 7.71 2.10 21.86
C THR A 332 8.59 2.17 23.10
N GLY A 333 9.76 1.53 23.08
CA GLY A 333 10.61 1.35 24.27
C GLY A 333 10.08 0.31 25.26
N GLU A 334 8.95 -0.32 24.99
CA GLU A 334 8.30 -1.28 25.88
C GLU A 334 8.84 -2.68 25.70
N SER A 335 8.84 -3.44 26.79
CA SER A 335 9.21 -4.85 26.78
C SER A 335 7.98 -5.71 27.05
N GLU A 336 7.85 -6.80 26.29
CA GLU A 336 6.75 -7.74 26.38
C GLU A 336 7.28 -9.18 26.44
N ARG A 337 6.51 -10.07 27.07
CA ARG A 337 6.86 -11.49 27.14
C ARG A 337 6.27 -12.23 25.94
N VAL A 338 7.13 -12.96 25.21
CA VAL A 338 6.74 -13.77 24.04
C VAL A 338 5.75 -14.85 24.45
N GLY A 339 4.59 -14.84 23.82
CA GLY A 339 3.58 -15.85 23.96
C GLY A 339 3.94 -17.15 23.22
N LYS A 340 2.94 -17.82 22.66
CA LYS A 340 3.12 -19.06 21.91
C LYS A 340 3.79 -18.77 20.56
N VAL A 341 4.84 -19.53 20.24
CA VAL A 341 5.56 -19.48 18.96
C VAL A 341 5.05 -20.59 18.04
N VAL A 342 4.78 -20.29 16.79
CA VAL A 342 4.21 -21.21 15.81
C VAL A 342 4.86 -21.09 14.43
N THR A 343 4.84 -22.20 13.68
CA THR A 343 5.06 -22.20 12.23
C THR A 343 3.70 -22.26 11.51
N MET A 344 3.67 -21.82 10.27
CA MET A 344 2.43 -21.60 9.51
C MET A 344 2.40 -22.39 8.22
N LEU A 345 1.25 -23.00 7.93
CA LEU A 345 0.93 -23.54 6.60
C LEU A 345 -0.44 -22.97 6.19
N GLY A 346 -0.42 -21.81 5.55
CA GLY A 346 -1.63 -21.02 5.35
C GLY A 346 -2.26 -20.62 6.70
N ALA A 347 -3.49 -21.00 6.92
CA ALA A 347 -4.18 -20.79 8.20
C ALA A 347 -3.80 -21.80 9.30
N LYS A 348 -3.18 -22.93 8.94
CA LYS A 348 -2.84 -23.98 9.91
C LYS A 348 -1.60 -23.59 10.71
N GLN A 349 -1.75 -23.56 12.04
CA GLN A 349 -0.68 -23.29 12.99
C GLN A 349 -0.12 -24.61 13.54
N THR A 350 1.20 -24.68 13.65
CA THR A 350 1.90 -25.80 14.32
C THR A 350 2.84 -25.23 15.38
N ASP A 351 2.77 -25.75 16.61
CA ASP A 351 3.60 -25.30 17.71
C ASP A 351 5.08 -25.48 17.40
N ALA A 352 5.87 -24.45 17.63
CA ALA A 352 7.31 -24.48 17.53
C ALA A 352 7.95 -24.18 18.89
N LYS A 353 9.05 -24.85 19.19
CA LYS A 353 9.81 -24.57 20.42
C LYS A 353 10.51 -23.23 20.29
N GLU A 354 11.12 -22.98 19.17
CA GLU A 354 11.87 -21.77 18.83
C GLU A 354 11.89 -21.56 17.32
N ILE A 355 12.13 -20.32 16.90
CA ILE A 355 12.45 -19.93 15.52
C ILE A 355 13.85 -19.35 15.58
N VAL A 356 14.77 -19.90 14.80
CA VAL A 356 16.19 -19.52 14.82
C VAL A 356 16.53 -18.50 13.76
N ALA A 357 17.72 -17.91 13.85
CA ALA A 357 18.26 -16.97 12.86
C ALA A 357 18.12 -17.49 11.42
N GLY A 358 17.64 -16.64 10.52
CA GLY A 358 17.31 -16.95 9.14
C GLY A 358 15.93 -17.55 8.90
N GLU A 359 15.21 -17.97 9.92
CA GLU A 359 13.87 -18.57 9.81
C GLU A 359 12.73 -17.55 9.94
N ILE A 360 11.55 -17.98 9.49
CA ILE A 360 10.29 -17.25 9.64
C ILE A 360 9.38 -18.02 10.60
N GLY A 361 8.65 -17.30 11.45
CA GLY A 361 7.63 -17.87 12.32
C GLY A 361 6.62 -16.83 12.76
N ALA A 362 5.70 -17.22 13.65
CA ALA A 362 4.72 -16.28 14.17
C ALA A 362 4.56 -16.41 15.69
N VAL A 363 4.14 -15.32 16.33
CA VAL A 363 3.85 -15.24 17.76
C VAL A 363 2.37 -14.91 17.94
N VAL A 364 1.71 -15.69 18.77
CA VAL A 364 0.30 -15.51 19.13
C VAL A 364 0.18 -14.62 20.37
N LYS A 365 -0.75 -13.66 20.35
CA LYS A 365 -1.04 -12.74 21.46
C LYS A 365 0.19 -11.92 21.88
N LEU A 366 0.73 -11.16 20.94
CA LEU A 366 1.78 -10.18 21.18
C LEU A 366 1.26 -8.81 20.73
N ASP A 367 0.73 -8.04 21.69
CA ASP A 367 -0.08 -6.86 21.38
C ASP A 367 0.74 -5.60 21.12
N GLY A 368 1.93 -5.48 21.72
CA GLY A 368 2.83 -4.33 21.59
C GLY A 368 3.54 -4.19 20.24
N PHE A 369 3.35 -5.14 19.32
CA PHE A 369 4.00 -5.16 18.01
C PHE A 369 3.00 -5.03 16.88
N LYS A 370 3.43 -4.40 15.79
CA LYS A 370 2.68 -4.27 14.53
C LYS A 370 3.60 -4.48 13.32
N THR A 371 3.02 -4.62 12.15
CA THR A 371 3.76 -4.72 10.89
C THR A 371 4.74 -3.57 10.73
N GLY A 372 6.00 -3.90 10.45
CA GLY A 372 7.13 -2.97 10.33
C GLY A 372 7.97 -2.80 11.60
N ASP A 373 7.49 -3.27 12.77
CA ASP A 373 8.25 -3.15 14.01
C ASP A 373 9.43 -4.13 14.08
N THR A 374 10.47 -3.72 14.77
CA THR A 374 11.58 -4.60 15.16
C THR A 374 11.30 -5.20 16.54
N MET A 375 11.63 -6.47 16.70
CA MET A 375 11.71 -7.17 17.97
C MET A 375 13.18 -7.45 18.28
N CYS A 376 13.66 -7.02 19.43
CA CYS A 376 15.05 -7.27 19.82
C CYS A 376 15.17 -7.74 21.28
N ALA A 377 16.33 -8.32 21.60
CA ALA A 377 16.69 -8.63 22.99
C ALA A 377 16.85 -7.32 23.78
N PRO A 378 16.40 -7.25 25.05
CA PRO A 378 16.60 -6.05 25.90
C PRO A 378 18.07 -5.65 26.07
N SER A 379 18.99 -6.61 25.95
CA SER A 379 20.42 -6.39 26.07
C SER A 379 21.08 -5.73 24.85
N LYS A 380 20.39 -5.73 23.67
CA LYS A 380 20.89 -5.12 22.44
C LYS A 380 19.70 -4.56 21.67
N VAL A 381 19.39 -3.30 21.91
CA VAL A 381 18.29 -2.62 21.23
C VAL A 381 18.77 -2.13 19.86
N VAL A 382 18.09 -2.59 18.80
CA VAL A 382 18.39 -2.23 17.41
C VAL A 382 17.09 -2.04 16.63
N THR A 383 17.11 -1.24 15.56
CA THR A 383 15.97 -1.03 14.66
C THR A 383 16.34 -1.50 13.26
N LEU A 384 15.66 -2.55 12.79
CA LEU A 384 15.77 -3.07 11.43
C LEU A 384 14.87 -2.28 10.48
N ASP A 385 15.17 -2.31 9.19
CA ASP A 385 14.27 -1.81 8.17
C ASP A 385 12.90 -2.53 8.26
N GLY A 386 11.84 -1.75 8.30
CA GLY A 386 10.48 -2.25 8.34
C GLY A 386 9.94 -2.68 6.96
N VAL A 387 8.63 -2.81 6.87
CA VAL A 387 7.91 -3.04 5.61
C VAL A 387 7.66 -1.71 4.92
N ALA A 388 7.97 -1.59 3.63
CA ALA A 388 7.68 -0.40 2.84
C ALA A 388 6.17 -0.34 2.52
N ILE A 389 5.39 0.28 3.41
CA ILE A 389 3.94 0.38 3.28
C ILE A 389 3.57 1.37 2.18
N PRO A 390 2.75 0.97 1.18
CA PRO A 390 2.25 1.88 0.17
C PRO A 390 1.32 2.95 0.76
N THR A 391 1.38 4.17 0.24
CA THR A 391 0.55 5.28 0.70
C THR A 391 -0.88 5.15 0.17
N ALA A 392 -1.88 5.35 1.04
CA ALA A 392 -3.27 5.42 0.66
C ALA A 392 -3.54 6.57 -0.33
N CYS A 393 -4.29 6.28 -1.39
CA CYS A 393 -4.59 7.23 -2.46
C CYS A 393 -6.08 7.27 -2.88
N TYR A 394 -6.93 6.49 -2.20
CA TYR A 394 -8.37 6.44 -2.41
C TYR A 394 -9.09 6.59 -1.09
N SER A 395 -9.95 7.61 -0.96
CA SER A 395 -10.64 7.95 0.29
C SER A 395 -12.15 8.00 0.09
N MET A 396 -12.89 7.44 1.04
CA MET A 396 -14.35 7.50 1.08
C MET A 396 -14.84 7.83 2.50
N ALA A 397 -15.96 8.50 2.62
CA ALA A 397 -16.62 8.66 3.90
C ALA A 397 -17.38 7.38 4.23
N ILE A 398 -17.27 6.92 5.48
CA ILE A 398 -17.93 5.71 5.97
C ILE A 398 -19.03 6.10 6.96
N THR A 399 -20.22 5.58 6.75
CA THR A 399 -21.40 5.85 7.60
C THR A 399 -22.02 4.55 8.09
N SER A 400 -22.66 4.59 9.25
CA SER A 400 -23.37 3.43 9.78
C SER A 400 -24.71 3.24 9.08
N GLU A 401 -25.08 1.97 8.80
CA GLU A 401 -26.41 1.63 8.32
C GLU A 401 -27.47 1.82 9.43
N LYS A 402 -27.06 1.65 10.70
CA LYS A 402 -27.91 1.82 11.88
C LYS A 402 -27.37 2.92 12.77
N LYS A 403 -28.19 3.88 13.12
CA LYS A 403 -27.84 4.94 14.07
C LYS A 403 -27.39 4.36 15.41
N GLY A 404 -26.19 4.77 15.89
CA GLY A 404 -25.59 4.29 17.13
C GLY A 404 -24.54 3.19 16.97
N ASP A 405 -24.27 2.72 15.74
CA ASP A 405 -23.20 1.75 15.48
C ASP A 405 -21.85 2.41 15.09
N GLU A 406 -21.74 3.75 15.11
CA GLU A 406 -20.57 4.52 14.70
C GLU A 406 -19.31 4.13 15.49
N GLU A 407 -19.42 3.98 16.81
CA GLU A 407 -18.32 3.56 17.67
C GLU A 407 -17.89 2.12 17.38
N LYS A 408 -18.83 1.22 17.10
CA LYS A 408 -18.52 -0.17 16.70
C LYS A 408 -17.79 -0.22 15.37
N ILE A 409 -18.20 0.63 14.41
CA ILE A 409 -17.49 0.77 13.12
C ILE A 409 -16.07 1.24 13.36
N ALA A 410 -15.87 2.32 14.13
CA ALA A 410 -14.57 2.87 14.44
C ALA A 410 -13.62 1.81 15.04
N ASN A 411 -14.10 1.07 16.06
CA ASN A 411 -13.33 0.02 16.72
C ASN A 411 -13.03 -1.15 15.77
N ALA A 412 -13.95 -1.54 14.90
CA ALA A 412 -13.75 -2.63 13.96
C ALA A 412 -12.80 -2.22 12.82
N VAL A 413 -12.93 -0.99 12.28
CA VAL A 413 -12.02 -0.46 11.27
C VAL A 413 -10.60 -0.34 11.82
N GLN A 414 -10.44 0.09 13.10
CA GLN A 414 -9.12 0.18 13.73
C GLN A 414 -8.41 -1.18 13.76
N LYS A 415 -9.13 -2.28 14.03
CA LYS A 415 -8.56 -3.64 13.94
C LYS A 415 -8.17 -4.03 12.51
N LEU A 416 -8.93 -3.59 11.50
CA LEU A 416 -8.57 -3.82 10.10
C LEU A 416 -7.35 -3.00 9.68
N VAL A 417 -7.16 -1.79 10.23
CA VAL A 417 -5.95 -0.96 10.04
C VAL A 417 -4.72 -1.64 10.67
N GLU A 418 -4.88 -2.39 11.77
CA GLU A 418 -3.79 -3.20 12.32
C GLU A 418 -3.40 -4.38 11.42
N GLU A 419 -4.37 -4.99 10.71
CA GLU A 419 -4.11 -6.05 9.72
C GLU A 419 -3.48 -5.49 8.44
N ASP A 420 -3.96 -4.34 7.96
CA ASP A 420 -3.52 -3.70 6.72
C ASP A 420 -3.08 -2.26 6.99
N PRO A 421 -1.78 -2.03 7.18
CA PRO A 421 -1.25 -0.71 7.54
C PRO A 421 -1.33 0.33 6.41
N SER A 422 -1.76 -0.04 5.19
CA SER A 422 -2.08 0.92 4.14
C SER A 422 -3.47 1.54 4.27
N LEU A 423 -4.34 0.95 5.12
CA LEU A 423 -5.61 1.55 5.48
C LEU A 423 -5.38 2.68 6.49
N ASN A 424 -6.16 3.75 6.37
CA ASN A 424 -6.18 4.84 7.31
C ASN A 424 -7.63 5.18 7.66
N TYR A 425 -7.87 5.48 8.93
CA TYR A 425 -9.19 5.89 9.41
C TYR A 425 -9.05 7.16 10.25
N LYS A 426 -9.75 8.21 9.84
CA LYS A 426 -9.74 9.51 10.53
C LYS A 426 -11.13 10.12 10.52
N VAL A 427 -11.47 10.82 11.60
CA VAL A 427 -12.65 11.70 11.62
C VAL A 427 -12.22 13.09 11.15
N ASN A 428 -12.85 13.57 10.09
CA ASN A 428 -12.66 14.95 9.65
C ASN A 428 -13.47 15.88 10.57
N ASN A 429 -12.78 16.71 11.34
CA ASN A 429 -13.38 17.60 12.33
C ASN A 429 -14.24 18.72 11.72
N GLU A 430 -14.03 19.04 10.44
CA GLU A 430 -14.78 20.10 9.75
C GLU A 430 -16.09 19.58 9.15
N THR A 431 -15.99 18.45 8.44
CA THR A 431 -17.16 17.84 7.79
C THR A 431 -17.91 16.87 8.69
N HIS A 432 -17.34 16.57 9.87
CA HIS A 432 -17.84 15.58 10.84
C HIS A 432 -18.02 14.18 10.24
N GLN A 433 -17.33 13.89 9.12
CA GLN A 433 -17.37 12.58 8.48
C GLN A 433 -16.20 11.71 8.96
N ALA A 434 -16.49 10.44 9.20
CA ALA A 434 -15.45 9.43 9.33
C ALA A 434 -14.95 9.04 7.92
N ILE A 435 -13.65 9.17 7.68
CA ILE A 435 -13.03 8.90 6.39
C ILE A 435 -12.17 7.65 6.50
N ILE A 436 -12.41 6.69 5.62
CA ILE A 436 -11.56 5.53 5.40
C ILE A 436 -10.78 5.75 4.11
N SER A 437 -9.47 5.57 4.19
CA SER A 437 -8.57 5.71 3.05
C SER A 437 -7.77 4.42 2.84
N GLY A 438 -7.51 4.07 1.60
CA GLY A 438 -6.76 2.88 1.22
C GLY A 438 -6.12 3.04 -0.15
N LEU A 439 -5.60 1.93 -0.67
CA LEU A 439 -4.93 1.89 -1.96
C LEU A 439 -5.92 1.95 -3.14
N GLY A 440 -7.16 1.50 -2.94
CA GLY A 440 -8.15 1.53 -4.00
C GLY A 440 -9.53 1.01 -3.60
N GLU A 441 -10.44 1.05 -4.56
CA GLU A 441 -11.85 0.72 -4.36
C GLU A 441 -12.07 -0.72 -3.87
N GLN A 442 -11.34 -1.70 -4.45
CA GLN A 442 -11.51 -3.10 -4.05
C GLN A 442 -11.04 -3.37 -2.61
N GLN A 443 -10.01 -2.66 -2.14
CA GLN A 443 -9.57 -2.77 -0.75
C GLN A 443 -10.65 -2.25 0.22
N ILE A 444 -11.25 -1.11 -0.07
CA ILE A 444 -12.34 -0.55 0.75
C ILE A 444 -13.56 -1.47 0.74
N ASP A 445 -13.92 -2.04 -0.42
CA ASP A 445 -15.02 -2.99 -0.55
C ASP A 445 -14.78 -4.29 0.26
N VAL A 446 -13.54 -4.81 0.26
CA VAL A 446 -13.13 -5.91 1.15
C VAL A 446 -13.24 -5.51 2.62
N CYS A 447 -12.84 -4.29 2.96
CA CYS A 447 -12.96 -3.77 4.33
C CYS A 447 -14.43 -3.79 4.79
N LEU A 448 -15.37 -3.30 3.98
CA LEU A 448 -16.81 -3.33 4.28
C LEU A 448 -17.33 -4.76 4.43
N SER A 449 -16.91 -5.67 3.54
CA SER A 449 -17.28 -7.08 3.63
C SER A 449 -16.78 -7.73 4.92
N LYS A 450 -15.54 -7.43 5.33
CA LYS A 450 -14.96 -7.93 6.61
C LYS A 450 -15.66 -7.31 7.83
N LEU A 451 -16.06 -6.02 7.79
CA LEU A 451 -16.85 -5.40 8.86
C LEU A 451 -18.16 -6.15 9.08
N ALA A 452 -18.85 -6.48 8.01
CA ALA A 452 -20.10 -7.25 8.09
C ALA A 452 -19.89 -8.69 8.55
N ALA A 453 -18.90 -9.40 8.00
CA ALA A 453 -18.68 -10.82 8.24
C ALA A 453 -17.99 -11.13 9.58
N LYS A 454 -16.91 -10.39 9.93
CA LYS A 454 -16.11 -10.65 11.13
C LYS A 454 -16.63 -9.91 12.37
N TYR A 455 -17.17 -8.68 12.19
CA TYR A 455 -17.53 -7.79 13.31
C TYR A 455 -19.06 -7.56 13.44
N ASN A 456 -19.84 -8.15 12.53
CA ASN A 456 -21.31 -8.01 12.48
C ASN A 456 -21.78 -6.55 12.50
N VAL A 457 -21.07 -5.68 11.78
CA VAL A 457 -21.36 -4.25 11.63
C VAL A 457 -21.46 -3.92 10.15
N LYS A 458 -22.60 -3.32 9.76
CA LYS A 458 -22.80 -2.87 8.38
C LYS A 458 -22.54 -1.39 8.24
N ALA A 459 -21.81 -1.02 7.21
CA ALA A 459 -21.47 0.35 6.89
C ALA A 459 -21.69 0.62 5.41
N ASN A 460 -22.02 1.87 5.09
CA ASN A 460 -22.10 2.41 3.73
C ASN A 460 -20.91 3.33 3.49
N ILE A 461 -20.58 3.54 2.21
CA ILE A 461 -19.59 4.52 1.79
C ILE A 461 -20.23 5.57 0.89
N GLU A 462 -19.78 6.79 1.03
CA GLU A 462 -20.17 7.93 0.22
C GLU A 462 -18.95 8.79 -0.13
N LYS A 463 -19.08 9.69 -1.09
CA LYS A 463 -17.99 10.61 -1.41
C LYS A 463 -17.72 11.52 -0.22
N PRO A 464 -16.43 11.76 0.12
CA PRO A 464 -16.09 12.73 1.15
C PRO A 464 -16.64 14.12 0.79
N ARG A 465 -17.14 14.82 1.77
CA ARG A 465 -17.52 16.23 1.61
C ARG A 465 -16.24 17.07 1.51
N VAL A 466 -16.25 18.01 0.59
CA VAL A 466 -15.15 18.96 0.43
C VAL A 466 -15.30 20.06 1.47
N ALA A 467 -14.20 20.40 2.13
CA ALA A 467 -14.18 21.46 3.15
C ALA A 467 -14.08 22.84 2.49
N TYR A 468 -15.17 23.31 1.89
CA TYR A 468 -15.26 24.66 1.33
C TYR A 468 -15.10 25.73 2.40
N ARG A 469 -14.83 26.97 1.96
CA ARG A 469 -14.83 28.18 2.78
C ARG A 469 -15.69 29.24 2.13
N GLU A 470 -16.15 30.20 2.92
CA GLU A 470 -16.78 31.42 2.42
C GLU A 470 -15.89 32.64 2.70
N THR A 471 -15.95 33.63 1.86
CA THR A 471 -15.30 34.93 2.09
C THR A 471 -16.10 36.06 1.46
N ILE A 472 -15.70 37.29 1.70
CA ILE A 472 -16.35 38.47 1.15
C ILE A 472 -15.47 39.18 0.11
N THR A 473 -16.08 39.91 -0.80
CA THR A 473 -15.37 40.61 -1.89
C THR A 473 -15.45 42.12 -1.78
N ARG A 474 -16.34 42.67 -0.94
CA ARG A 474 -16.59 44.10 -0.82
C ARG A 474 -16.60 44.53 0.63
N LYS A 475 -16.22 45.77 0.85
CA LYS A 475 -16.34 46.47 2.14
C LYS A 475 -17.79 46.93 2.33
N VAL A 476 -18.35 46.69 3.51
CA VAL A 476 -19.70 47.06 3.89
C VAL A 476 -19.75 47.50 5.35
N THR A 477 -20.79 48.27 5.69
CA THR A 477 -21.12 48.59 7.09
C THR A 477 -22.50 48.04 7.42
N ALA A 478 -22.64 47.43 8.60
CA ALA A 478 -23.90 46.89 9.04
C ALA A 478 -24.19 47.23 10.49
N GLN A 479 -25.47 47.44 10.78
CA GLN A 479 -25.97 47.59 12.15
C GLN A 479 -26.53 46.25 12.61
N GLY A 480 -26.17 45.81 13.81
CA GLY A 480 -26.82 44.70 14.49
C GLY A 480 -27.45 45.21 15.79
N ARG A 481 -28.79 45.11 15.88
CA ARG A 481 -29.51 45.55 17.06
C ARG A 481 -30.32 44.41 17.66
N HIS A 482 -29.93 44.02 18.88
CA HIS A 482 -30.66 43.06 19.68
C HIS A 482 -31.47 43.81 20.77
N LYS A 483 -32.77 43.80 20.66
CA LYS A 483 -33.69 44.33 21.67
C LYS A 483 -34.79 43.33 21.97
N LYS A 484 -34.82 42.82 23.19
CA LYS A 484 -35.85 41.87 23.64
C LYS A 484 -36.32 42.30 25.02
N GLN A 485 -37.66 42.38 25.18
CA GLN A 485 -38.29 42.73 26.44
C GLN A 485 -39.38 41.68 26.72
N SER A 486 -39.14 40.85 27.73
CA SER A 486 -40.04 39.72 28.07
C SER A 486 -40.31 39.68 29.59
N GLY A 487 -40.66 40.85 30.16
CA GLY A 487 -40.95 40.98 31.61
C GLY A 487 -39.70 41.01 32.47
N GLY A 488 -39.57 42.01 33.36
CA GLY A 488 -38.37 42.20 34.19
C GLY A 488 -37.25 42.93 33.45
N HIS A 489 -35.97 42.50 33.64
CA HIS A 489 -34.83 43.06 32.92
C HIS A 489 -34.88 42.72 31.41
N GLY A 490 -34.77 43.76 30.57
CA GLY A 490 -34.68 43.63 29.11
C GLY A 490 -33.28 43.12 28.65
N GLN A 491 -33.14 42.89 27.36
CA GLN A 491 -31.88 42.65 26.71
C GLN A 491 -31.66 43.72 25.63
N PHE A 492 -30.54 44.43 25.68
CA PHE A 492 -30.23 45.49 24.73
C PHE A 492 -28.76 45.42 24.32
N GLY A 493 -28.49 45.37 23.03
CA GLY A 493 -27.18 45.52 22.41
C GLY A 493 -27.34 46.09 21.03
N ASP A 494 -26.52 47.07 20.67
CA ASP A 494 -26.58 47.76 19.38
C ASP A 494 -25.15 48.09 18.95
N VAL A 495 -24.74 47.59 17.77
CA VAL A 495 -23.38 47.74 17.25
C VAL A 495 -23.43 48.09 15.77
N PHE A 496 -22.52 48.97 15.36
CA PHE A 496 -22.21 49.22 13.95
C PHE A 496 -20.84 48.67 13.63
N ILE A 497 -20.75 47.78 12.68
CA ILE A 497 -19.54 47.06 12.32
C ILE A 497 -19.25 47.26 10.84
N GLU A 498 -18.02 47.59 10.54
CA GLU A 498 -17.49 47.63 9.19
C GLU A 498 -16.80 46.31 8.90
N PHE A 499 -17.23 45.60 7.86
CA PHE A 499 -16.63 44.37 7.36
C PHE A 499 -15.88 44.65 6.09
N GLU A 500 -14.63 44.18 6.01
CA GLU A 500 -13.78 44.33 4.82
C GLU A 500 -13.01 43.05 4.53
N PRO A 501 -12.76 42.72 3.22
CA PRO A 501 -11.87 41.63 2.86
C PRO A 501 -10.49 41.82 3.44
N TYR A 502 -9.89 40.73 3.96
CA TYR A 502 -8.54 40.76 4.52
C TYR A 502 -7.85 39.41 4.29
N ASP A 503 -6.54 39.44 4.05
CA ASP A 503 -5.79 38.22 3.82
C ASP A 503 -5.44 37.53 5.15
N THR A 504 -6.35 36.73 5.67
CA THR A 504 -6.19 35.99 6.94
C THR A 504 -7.07 34.75 6.98
N GLN A 505 -6.69 33.76 7.75
CA GLN A 505 -7.52 32.59 8.01
C GLN A 505 -8.49 32.83 9.18
N GLU A 506 -8.15 33.69 10.10
CA GLU A 506 -8.94 34.02 11.29
C GLU A 506 -9.58 35.40 11.17
N LEU A 507 -10.57 35.68 12.04
CA LEU A 507 -11.14 37.00 12.17
C LEU A 507 -10.09 38.00 12.67
N ILE A 508 -9.93 39.10 11.95
CA ILE A 508 -9.24 40.29 12.50
C ILE A 508 -10.28 41.22 13.09
N PHE A 509 -10.30 41.35 14.40
CA PHE A 509 -11.17 42.28 15.10
C PHE A 509 -10.42 43.58 15.43
N ALA A 510 -11.00 44.72 15.04
CA ALA A 510 -10.49 46.04 15.35
C ALA A 510 -11.61 46.88 15.98
N GLU A 511 -11.21 47.88 16.74
CA GLU A 511 -12.13 48.84 17.36
C GLU A 511 -11.74 50.27 17.04
N ARG A 512 -12.75 51.11 16.77
CA ARG A 512 -12.63 52.54 16.47
C ARG A 512 -13.78 53.33 17.10
N VAL A 513 -14.28 52.88 18.25
CA VAL A 513 -15.43 53.50 18.93
C VAL A 513 -15.02 54.85 19.52
N VAL A 514 -15.81 55.91 19.26
CA VAL A 514 -15.61 57.27 19.77
C VAL A 514 -16.69 57.59 20.78
N GLY A 515 -16.36 58.33 21.83
CA GLY A 515 -17.31 58.86 22.81
C GLY A 515 -17.92 57.79 23.76
N GLY A 516 -17.45 56.55 23.72
CA GLY A 516 -17.93 55.49 24.62
C GLY A 516 -19.34 55.01 24.30
N SER A 517 -19.77 55.13 23.03
CA SER A 517 -21.12 54.64 22.57
C SER A 517 -21.32 53.14 22.82
N VAL A 518 -20.22 52.35 22.79
CA VAL A 518 -20.14 51.00 23.30
C VAL A 518 -19.09 50.92 24.41
N PRO A 519 -19.45 50.52 25.64
CA PRO A 519 -18.46 50.34 26.73
C PRO A 519 -17.42 49.27 26.39
N LYS A 520 -16.15 49.51 26.73
CA LYS A 520 -15.01 48.64 26.39
C LYS A 520 -15.14 47.22 26.93
N ASN A 521 -15.79 47.02 28.05
CA ASN A 521 -16.06 45.70 28.65
C ASN A 521 -16.92 44.81 27.76
N PHE A 522 -17.66 45.32 26.76
CA PHE A 522 -18.45 44.55 25.82
C PHE A 522 -17.71 44.22 24.51
N PHE A 523 -16.54 44.79 24.24
CA PHE A 523 -15.76 44.50 23.03
C PHE A 523 -15.43 43.01 22.89
N PRO A 524 -14.98 42.29 23.95
CA PRO A 524 -14.73 40.86 23.86
C PRO A 524 -15.98 40.06 23.53
N ALA A 525 -17.16 40.51 23.98
CA ALA A 525 -18.44 39.85 23.67
C ALA A 525 -18.81 40.05 22.18
N VAL A 526 -18.59 41.24 21.62
CA VAL A 526 -18.76 41.52 20.18
C VAL A 526 -17.84 40.64 19.36
N GLU A 527 -16.55 40.63 19.67
CA GLU A 527 -15.54 39.79 18.99
C GLU A 527 -15.93 38.32 19.02
N LYS A 528 -16.27 37.77 20.21
CA LYS A 528 -16.74 36.40 20.37
C LYS A 528 -18.00 36.08 19.55
N GLY A 529 -18.94 37.05 19.48
CA GLY A 529 -20.15 36.91 18.66
C GLY A 529 -19.83 36.81 17.17
N LEU A 530 -18.85 37.59 16.68
CA LEU A 530 -18.36 37.52 15.31
C LEU A 530 -17.61 36.19 15.03
N GLN A 531 -16.71 35.78 15.91
CA GLN A 531 -15.97 34.52 15.81
C GLN A 531 -16.90 33.30 15.73
N GLU A 532 -17.96 33.28 16.54
CA GLU A 532 -18.96 32.22 16.49
C GLU A 532 -19.79 32.29 15.20
N SER A 533 -20.10 33.49 14.71
CA SER A 533 -20.86 33.65 13.46
C SER A 533 -20.04 33.25 12.23
N MET A 534 -18.72 33.43 12.24
CA MET A 534 -17.82 33.00 11.16
C MET A 534 -17.76 31.47 11.01
N LYS A 535 -18.16 30.71 12.01
CA LYS A 535 -18.19 29.23 11.90
C LYS A 535 -19.25 28.73 10.92
N LYS A 536 -20.27 29.53 10.65
CA LYS A 536 -21.34 29.21 9.71
C LYS A 536 -21.58 30.42 8.79
N GLY A 537 -21.09 30.34 7.55
CA GLY A 537 -21.26 31.36 6.53
C GLY A 537 -22.71 31.52 6.06
N VAL A 538 -22.95 32.50 5.19
CA VAL A 538 -24.28 32.91 4.75
C VAL A 538 -24.73 32.29 3.43
N LEU A 539 -23.80 31.71 2.63
CA LEU A 539 -24.11 31.10 1.33
C LEU A 539 -24.54 29.64 1.46
N ALA A 540 -23.66 28.82 2.01
CA ALA A 540 -23.84 27.37 2.12
C ALA A 540 -23.50 26.84 3.52
N GLY A 541 -23.26 27.75 4.48
CA GLY A 541 -23.00 27.39 5.86
C GLY A 541 -21.57 26.96 6.15
N TYR A 542 -20.65 27.13 5.19
CA TYR A 542 -19.23 26.81 5.41
C TYR A 542 -18.53 27.89 6.25
N PRO A 543 -17.46 27.53 7.00
CA PRO A 543 -16.70 28.51 7.78
C PRO A 543 -16.18 29.66 6.91
N MET A 544 -16.26 30.87 7.44
CA MET A 544 -15.75 32.06 6.76
C MET A 544 -14.29 32.32 7.09
N VAL A 545 -13.56 32.81 6.10
CA VAL A 545 -12.16 33.28 6.20
C VAL A 545 -12.00 34.63 5.52
N GLY A 546 -10.90 35.30 5.75
CA GLY A 546 -10.57 36.51 5.02
C GLY A 546 -11.42 37.73 5.40
N VAL A 547 -11.83 37.85 6.66
CA VAL A 547 -12.70 38.95 7.14
C VAL A 547 -12.01 39.73 8.23
N LYS A 548 -11.92 41.09 8.04
CA LYS A 548 -11.65 42.01 9.11
C LYS A 548 -12.94 42.73 9.47
N ALA A 549 -13.25 42.78 10.78
CA ALA A 549 -14.41 43.42 11.34
C ALA A 549 -13.95 44.58 12.27
N THR A 550 -14.40 45.80 11.98
CA THR A 550 -14.09 46.98 12.79
C THR A 550 -15.37 47.48 13.46
N LEU A 551 -15.43 47.39 14.79
CA LEU A 551 -16.48 47.99 15.58
C LEU A 551 -16.22 49.52 15.66
N PHE A 552 -17.13 50.36 15.15
CA PHE A 552 -16.88 51.78 15.11
C PHE A 552 -17.94 52.63 15.81
N ASP A 553 -19.16 52.12 16.03
CA ASP A 553 -20.24 52.81 16.74
C ASP A 553 -21.23 51.79 17.35
N GLY A 554 -22.17 52.33 18.17
CA GLY A 554 -23.23 51.54 18.76
C GLY A 554 -24.00 52.32 19.79
N SER A 555 -24.81 51.62 20.56
CA SER A 555 -25.47 52.18 21.76
C SER A 555 -25.66 51.10 22.83
N TYR A 556 -25.75 51.52 24.08
CA TYR A 556 -26.00 50.66 25.21
C TYR A 556 -27.13 51.21 26.11
N HIS A 557 -27.72 50.35 26.89
CA HIS A 557 -28.69 50.69 27.91
C HIS A 557 -28.11 50.37 29.30
N PRO A 558 -28.10 51.35 30.26
CA PRO A 558 -27.42 51.18 31.55
C PRO A 558 -27.86 49.92 32.37
N VAL A 559 -29.07 49.45 32.15
CA VAL A 559 -29.68 48.33 32.92
C VAL A 559 -29.83 47.06 32.07
N ASP A 560 -30.19 47.19 30.78
CA ASP A 560 -30.58 46.03 29.93
C ASP A 560 -29.44 45.54 29.05
N SER A 561 -28.29 46.22 29.04
CA SER A 561 -27.12 45.78 28.28
C SER A 561 -26.33 44.71 29.00
N SER A 562 -25.97 43.66 28.28
CA SER A 562 -25.20 42.51 28.76
C SER A 562 -24.26 41.98 27.68
N GLU A 563 -23.25 41.23 28.06
CA GLU A 563 -22.35 40.53 27.11
C GLU A 563 -23.11 39.69 26.10
N MET A 564 -24.14 38.94 26.56
CA MET A 564 -25.01 38.14 25.70
C MET A 564 -25.77 39.00 24.68
N ALA A 565 -26.27 40.18 25.08
CA ALA A 565 -26.97 41.06 24.17
C ALA A 565 -26.05 41.64 23.08
N PHE A 566 -24.82 42.04 23.43
CA PHE A 566 -23.82 42.48 22.46
C PHE A 566 -23.31 41.36 21.56
N LYS A 567 -23.16 40.14 22.07
CA LYS A 567 -22.85 38.95 21.28
C LYS A 567 -23.93 38.69 20.22
N MET A 568 -25.20 38.79 20.61
CA MET A 568 -26.34 38.64 19.69
C MET A 568 -26.41 39.79 18.68
N ALA A 569 -26.16 41.03 19.11
CA ALA A 569 -26.09 42.16 18.21
C ALA A 569 -24.99 42.01 17.16
N ALA A 570 -23.79 41.56 17.56
CA ALA A 570 -22.69 41.25 16.64
C ALA A 570 -23.07 40.17 15.60
N SER A 571 -23.75 39.11 16.03
CA SER A 571 -24.26 38.07 15.13
C SER A 571 -25.29 38.58 14.12
N LEU A 572 -26.16 39.50 14.54
CA LEU A 572 -27.13 40.16 13.64
C LEU A 572 -26.43 41.07 12.62
N ALA A 573 -25.45 41.89 13.07
CA ALA A 573 -24.66 42.70 12.17
C ALA A 573 -23.89 41.89 11.16
N PHE A 574 -23.31 40.74 11.60
CA PHE A 574 -22.63 39.82 10.73
C PHE A 574 -23.55 39.25 9.64
N LYS A 575 -24.70 38.69 10.01
CA LYS A 575 -25.64 38.10 9.05
C LYS A 575 -26.10 39.08 7.98
N SER A 576 -26.46 40.30 8.36
CA SER A 576 -26.91 41.31 7.40
C SER A 576 -25.75 41.87 6.58
N GLY A 577 -24.63 42.20 7.22
CA GLY A 577 -23.48 42.80 6.54
C GLY A 577 -22.78 41.86 5.57
N ILE A 578 -22.57 40.60 5.97
CA ILE A 578 -21.90 39.62 5.11
C ILE A 578 -22.73 39.30 3.86
N ALA A 579 -24.08 39.27 3.97
CA ALA A 579 -24.96 39.07 2.81
C ALA A 579 -24.76 40.16 1.74
N ASP A 580 -24.54 41.41 2.17
CA ASP A 580 -24.33 42.55 1.29
C ASP A 580 -22.89 42.72 0.85
N ALA A 581 -21.95 42.06 1.52
CA ALA A 581 -20.50 42.16 1.25
C ALA A 581 -20.04 41.39 0.00
N GLY A 582 -20.93 40.84 -0.80
CA GLY A 582 -20.62 40.03 -1.96
C GLY A 582 -19.92 38.73 -1.56
N PRO A 583 -20.59 37.89 -0.78
CA PRO A 583 -19.99 36.61 -0.35
C PRO A 583 -19.74 35.70 -1.52
N ILE A 584 -18.61 34.97 -1.49
CA ILE A 584 -18.23 33.95 -2.48
C ILE A 584 -17.75 32.68 -1.80
N LEU A 585 -17.88 31.57 -2.52
CA LEU A 585 -17.37 30.27 -2.10
C LEU A 585 -15.93 30.09 -2.53
N LEU A 586 -15.11 29.55 -1.65
CA LEU A 586 -13.73 29.15 -1.89
C LEU A 586 -13.63 27.62 -1.88
N GLU A 587 -12.93 27.05 -2.84
CA GLU A 587 -12.62 25.63 -2.91
C GLU A 587 -11.16 25.35 -2.53
N PRO A 588 -10.87 24.22 -1.86
CA PRO A 588 -9.50 23.83 -1.54
C PRO A 588 -8.80 23.33 -2.79
N ILE A 589 -7.59 23.84 -3.02
CA ILE A 589 -6.68 23.42 -4.08
C ILE A 589 -5.59 22.55 -3.46
N LEU A 590 -5.36 21.40 -4.10
CA LEU A 590 -4.33 20.46 -3.72
C LEU A 590 -3.13 20.58 -4.67
N THR A 591 -1.92 20.48 -4.13
CA THR A 591 -0.72 20.17 -4.92
C THR A 591 -0.70 18.67 -5.15
N LEU A 592 -0.73 18.28 -6.41
CA LEU A 592 -0.64 16.90 -6.90
C LEU A 592 0.77 16.62 -7.38
N ASN A 593 1.42 15.60 -6.83
CA ASN A 593 2.67 15.03 -7.34
C ASN A 593 2.35 13.64 -7.93
N ALA A 594 2.32 13.54 -9.25
CA ALA A 594 1.99 12.32 -9.98
C ALA A 594 3.23 11.77 -10.69
N VAL A 595 3.53 10.47 -10.48
CA VAL A 595 4.62 9.76 -11.15
C VAL A 595 4.02 8.75 -12.12
N CYS A 596 4.39 8.83 -13.40
CA CYS A 596 3.90 7.94 -14.45
C CYS A 596 5.03 7.56 -15.42
N ASN A 597 4.83 6.52 -16.22
CA ASN A 597 5.74 6.17 -17.31
C ASN A 597 5.66 7.19 -18.46
N ASP A 598 6.76 7.36 -19.21
CA ASP A 598 6.87 8.32 -20.31
C ASP A 598 5.71 8.21 -21.32
N GLU A 599 5.31 6.97 -21.66
CA GLU A 599 4.23 6.69 -22.61
C GLU A 599 2.87 7.22 -22.15
N ALA A 600 2.61 7.23 -20.85
CA ALA A 600 1.34 7.64 -20.26
C ALA A 600 1.29 9.13 -19.89
N MET A 601 2.41 9.85 -19.96
CA MET A 601 2.53 11.24 -19.49
C MET A 601 1.50 12.17 -20.13
N GLY A 602 1.33 12.08 -21.45
CA GLY A 602 0.36 12.91 -22.19
C GLY A 602 -1.08 12.69 -21.74
N ASP A 603 -1.46 11.44 -21.51
CA ASP A 603 -2.82 11.07 -21.07
C ASP A 603 -3.07 11.49 -19.62
N VAL A 604 -2.06 11.38 -18.74
CA VAL A 604 -2.14 11.86 -17.35
C VAL A 604 -2.31 13.37 -17.31
N ILE A 605 -1.55 14.14 -18.10
CA ILE A 605 -1.70 15.59 -18.22
C ILE A 605 -3.10 15.94 -18.75
N GLY A 606 -3.58 15.19 -19.76
CA GLY A 606 -4.93 15.35 -20.30
C GLY A 606 -6.03 15.12 -19.23
N ASP A 607 -5.88 14.14 -18.36
CA ASP A 607 -6.82 13.87 -17.27
C ASP A 607 -6.77 14.97 -16.19
N ILE A 608 -5.56 15.45 -15.81
CA ILE A 608 -5.36 16.58 -14.90
C ILE A 608 -6.08 17.83 -15.42
N ASN A 609 -5.91 18.15 -16.71
CA ASN A 609 -6.57 19.32 -17.32
C ASN A 609 -8.10 19.18 -17.35
N LYS A 610 -8.64 17.98 -17.63
CA LYS A 610 -10.09 17.71 -17.55
C LYS A 610 -10.66 17.95 -16.17
N ARG A 611 -9.84 17.78 -15.11
CA ARG A 611 -10.16 18.01 -13.70
C ARG A 611 -9.90 19.45 -13.25
N ARG A 612 -9.84 20.38 -14.17
CA ARG A 612 -9.53 21.80 -13.90
C ARG A 612 -8.15 22.00 -13.25
N GLY A 613 -7.27 21.00 -13.37
CA GLY A 613 -5.91 21.08 -12.85
C GLY A 613 -5.01 21.92 -13.72
N ARG A 614 -3.98 22.49 -13.10
CA ARG A 614 -2.93 23.29 -13.74
C ARG A 614 -1.58 22.63 -13.50
N VAL A 615 -0.94 22.13 -14.56
CA VAL A 615 0.42 21.59 -14.46
C VAL A 615 1.41 22.71 -14.19
N LEU A 616 2.24 22.55 -13.18
CA LEU A 616 3.26 23.50 -12.75
C LEU A 616 4.65 23.12 -13.27
N GLY A 617 4.95 21.83 -13.37
CA GLY A 617 6.24 21.34 -13.82
C GLY A 617 6.23 19.84 -14.13
N MET A 618 7.27 19.42 -14.83
CA MET A 618 7.54 18.02 -15.16
C MET A 618 9.04 17.78 -15.07
N THR A 619 9.42 16.66 -14.45
CA THR A 619 10.83 16.27 -14.29
C THR A 619 10.99 14.77 -14.52
N PRO A 620 12.04 14.33 -15.24
CA PRO A 620 12.38 12.92 -15.31
C PRO A 620 12.70 12.35 -13.92
N ASN A 621 12.08 11.21 -13.57
CA ASN A 621 12.26 10.52 -12.29
C ASN A 621 13.05 9.20 -12.43
N GLY A 622 13.86 9.06 -13.48
CA GLY A 622 14.63 7.87 -13.77
C GLY A 622 13.78 6.69 -14.29
N ASP A 623 14.44 5.65 -14.78
CA ASP A 623 13.82 4.38 -15.23
C ASP A 623 12.66 4.52 -16.23
N GLY A 624 12.62 5.58 -17.06
CA GLY A 624 11.52 5.88 -17.98
C GLY A 624 10.24 6.33 -17.27
N MET A 625 10.39 6.98 -16.11
CA MET A 625 9.30 7.58 -15.34
C MET A 625 9.42 9.10 -15.34
N GLN A 626 8.27 9.79 -15.30
CA GLN A 626 8.14 11.23 -15.20
C GLN A 626 7.39 11.60 -13.93
N GLU A 627 7.83 12.64 -13.26
CA GLU A 627 7.11 13.29 -12.18
C GLU A 627 6.41 14.55 -12.70
N ILE A 628 5.11 14.64 -12.46
CA ILE A 628 4.25 15.76 -12.86
C ILE A 628 3.77 16.44 -11.59
N VAL A 629 4.09 17.72 -11.44
CA VAL A 629 3.59 18.57 -10.35
C VAL A 629 2.46 19.43 -10.89
N ALA A 630 1.31 19.38 -10.25
CA ALA A 630 0.12 20.13 -10.67
C ALA A 630 -0.69 20.64 -9.46
N GLU A 631 -1.51 21.63 -9.68
CA GLU A 631 -2.54 22.08 -8.75
C GLU A 631 -3.90 21.62 -9.25
N VAL A 632 -4.70 21.01 -8.38
CA VAL A 632 -6.02 20.47 -8.75
C VAL A 632 -7.02 20.74 -7.61
N PRO A 633 -8.27 21.13 -7.92
CA PRO A 633 -9.31 21.25 -6.90
C PRO A 633 -9.61 19.90 -6.24
N GLU A 634 -9.75 19.87 -4.91
CA GLU A 634 -10.01 18.64 -4.14
C GLU A 634 -11.25 17.91 -4.62
N SER A 635 -12.32 18.64 -4.98
CA SER A 635 -13.58 18.10 -5.49
C SER A 635 -13.44 17.20 -6.72
N GLU A 636 -12.37 17.38 -7.51
CA GLU A 636 -12.09 16.63 -8.74
C GLU A 636 -11.23 15.36 -8.50
N MET A 637 -10.69 15.20 -7.28
CA MET A 637 -9.72 14.15 -6.99
C MET A 637 -10.34 12.79 -6.63
N THR A 638 -11.61 12.72 -6.29
CA THR A 638 -12.28 11.49 -5.80
C THR A 638 -12.08 10.28 -6.72
N THR A 639 -12.06 10.48 -8.04
CA THR A 639 -11.89 9.40 -9.03
C THR A 639 -10.51 9.35 -9.68
N PHE A 640 -9.60 10.23 -9.27
CA PHE A 640 -8.27 10.34 -9.91
C PHE A 640 -7.45 9.07 -9.75
N SER A 641 -7.51 8.41 -8.60
CA SER A 641 -6.77 7.17 -8.36
C SER A 641 -7.15 6.06 -9.35
N THR A 642 -8.44 5.94 -9.69
CA THR A 642 -8.94 4.97 -10.68
C THR A 642 -8.49 5.34 -12.09
N SER A 643 -8.62 6.62 -12.48
CA SER A 643 -8.14 7.10 -13.79
C SER A 643 -6.63 6.91 -13.95
N MET A 644 -5.85 7.29 -12.94
CA MET A 644 -4.39 7.14 -12.96
C MET A 644 -3.95 5.70 -13.18
N ARG A 645 -4.63 4.74 -12.51
CA ARG A 645 -4.36 3.31 -12.72
C ARG A 645 -4.72 2.82 -14.12
N GLN A 646 -5.84 3.27 -14.66
CA GLN A 646 -6.24 2.90 -16.01
C GLN A 646 -5.25 3.44 -17.04
N ILE A 647 -4.92 4.72 -16.98
CA ILE A 647 -4.01 5.39 -17.91
C ILE A 647 -2.62 4.76 -17.87
N THR A 648 -2.08 4.56 -16.67
CA THR A 648 -0.71 4.06 -16.48
C THR A 648 -0.61 2.53 -16.43
N GLN A 649 -1.72 1.82 -16.59
CA GLN A 649 -1.81 0.37 -16.40
C GLN A 649 -1.30 -0.07 -15.01
N GLY A 650 -1.50 0.78 -13.99
CA GLY A 650 -1.07 0.54 -12.63
C GLY A 650 0.42 0.80 -12.33
N ARG A 651 1.16 1.36 -13.30
CA ARG A 651 2.57 1.76 -13.10
C ARG A 651 2.70 3.05 -12.31
N GLY A 652 1.73 3.96 -12.45
CA GLY A 652 1.74 5.27 -11.83
C GLY A 652 1.38 5.27 -10.36
N SER A 653 1.80 6.34 -9.68
CA SER A 653 1.45 6.65 -8.30
C SER A 653 1.29 8.16 -8.15
N PHE A 654 0.63 8.61 -7.10
CA PHE A 654 0.52 10.02 -6.80
C PHE A 654 0.36 10.28 -5.32
N THR A 655 0.69 11.51 -4.92
CA THR A 655 0.41 12.07 -3.60
C THR A 655 -0.26 13.43 -3.75
N THR A 656 -1.02 13.84 -2.75
CA THR A 656 -1.68 15.14 -2.71
C THR A 656 -1.45 15.80 -1.38
N GLU A 657 -1.24 17.12 -1.40
CA GLU A 657 -1.10 17.96 -0.21
C GLU A 657 -1.97 19.20 -0.36
N PHE A 658 -2.56 19.69 0.72
CA PHE A 658 -3.31 20.94 0.70
C PHE A 658 -2.34 22.11 0.37
N SER A 659 -2.74 22.94 -0.61
CA SER A 659 -1.99 24.13 -1.01
C SER A 659 -2.64 25.39 -0.45
N ARG A 660 -3.82 25.72 -0.91
CA ARG A 660 -4.54 26.96 -0.56
C ARG A 660 -6.03 26.87 -0.88
N TYR A 661 -6.75 27.91 -0.54
CA TYR A 661 -8.12 28.12 -1.02
C TYR A 661 -8.12 29.08 -2.22
N GLU A 662 -8.93 28.78 -3.23
CA GLU A 662 -9.18 29.65 -4.38
C GLU A 662 -10.68 29.86 -4.61
N ARG A 663 -11.05 30.94 -5.30
CA ARG A 663 -12.45 31.21 -5.65
C ARG A 663 -13.04 30.07 -6.48
N CYS A 664 -14.12 29.50 -5.98
CA CYS A 664 -14.87 28.46 -6.68
C CYS A 664 -15.54 29.03 -7.95
N PRO A 665 -15.48 28.38 -9.12
CA PRO A 665 -16.22 28.80 -10.30
C PRO A 665 -17.72 28.88 -10.04
N GLU A 666 -18.38 29.89 -10.61
CA GLU A 666 -19.77 30.23 -10.32
C GLU A 666 -20.75 29.05 -10.48
N HIS A 667 -20.60 28.28 -11.56
CA HIS A 667 -21.47 27.14 -11.86
C HIS A 667 -21.31 25.99 -10.83
N ILE A 668 -20.13 25.84 -10.21
CA ILE A 668 -19.87 24.87 -9.15
C ILE A 668 -20.38 25.41 -7.82
N ALA A 669 -20.12 26.69 -7.54
CA ALA A 669 -20.59 27.34 -6.34
C ALA A 669 -22.12 27.25 -6.21
N GLN A 670 -22.85 27.54 -7.29
CA GLN A 670 -24.32 27.42 -7.32
C GLN A 670 -24.79 25.99 -7.03
N LYS A 671 -24.11 24.98 -7.53
CA LYS A 671 -24.43 23.58 -7.26
C LYS A 671 -24.21 23.24 -5.77
N VAL A 672 -23.08 23.63 -5.22
CA VAL A 672 -22.74 23.39 -3.80
C VAL A 672 -23.74 24.09 -2.87
N ILE A 673 -24.11 25.35 -3.18
CA ILE A 673 -25.12 26.11 -2.42
C ILE A 673 -26.49 25.43 -2.48
N ALA A 674 -26.88 24.93 -3.67
CA ALA A 674 -28.17 24.23 -3.81
C ALA A 674 -28.19 22.89 -3.03
N GLU A 675 -27.09 22.16 -3.02
CA GLU A 675 -26.97 20.91 -2.27
C GLU A 675 -27.01 21.16 -0.75
N SER A 676 -26.37 22.21 -0.24
CA SER A 676 -26.37 22.55 1.19
C SER A 676 -27.72 22.97 1.72
N SER A 677 -28.56 23.60 0.89
CA SER A 677 -29.93 24.03 1.28
C SER A 677 -30.94 22.86 1.40
N ILE A 678 -30.58 21.66 0.98
CA ILE A 678 -31.41 20.44 1.09
C ILE A 678 -31.10 19.69 2.41
N GLU A 679 -29.93 19.92 3.00
CA GLU A 679 -29.51 19.25 4.23
C GLU A 679 -29.86 20.00 5.53
N ASP A 680 -30.29 21.28 5.46
CA ASP A 680 -30.84 22.05 6.58
C ASP A 680 -32.38 21.74 6.76
#